data_92ee0fe599803f9d9c2bee49ec0a2741
#
_entry.id   92ee0fe599803f9d9c2bee49ec0a2741
#
_cell.length_a   1.000
_cell.length_b   1.000
_cell.length_c   1.000
_cell.angle_alpha   90.00
_cell.angle_beta   90.00
_cell.angle_gamma   90.00
#
_symmetry.space_group_name_H-M   'P 1'
#
loop_
_entity.id
_entity.type
_entity.pdbx_description
1 polymer ?
#
loop_
_entity_poly.entity_id
_entity_poly.type
_entity_poly.pdbx_seq_one_letter_code
_entity_poly.pdbx_strand_id
1 'polypeptide(L)'
;MKIRRRLLAATLLVCACSATAHAGDAPENILTYPAVFFADARPNTAYDMIERLPAFTFDDGNTERGFAGTAGNVVIDGQRPTSKSDDLESVLNRIPASNVERIDVIRGGAQGIDMQGQTVVANVILKKADSTQLVAEVAENYWLDDHHAIPSLNLQYTQHSGDSTYEASLSRFANYDDSVGKGTYSTTDVATGATQTVGAHSAGRGAGTAFTGAATVPLFDGQFKANLLLQDSPFFSALSYYFPTGTQLIGDHTTSHTGELGLHWNGNVGSSQLETLVLQRLERDTDHNLLDSPALDQDFRSRNNTGETIARATLRHRIGTTITLEGGLEGAYNFLDGISSYSENGVAIPLPSANARVEEKRGEAFAQGTWKFDPDWLLEAGARFEYSKISETGDSEQSRSFFYPKPRAVLTWSFDSQTQFRLRYERVVGQLDFGNFIATSSLGGNGVQGGNPDLKPDQHTQYEFSWERHFWDKGALVISYMHDQVKDVVDNVPVTSSAGTFDAPGNIGVGKIDQIDVELTLPLDKLGLENGLLKSTNIFRRTRVKDPVTGLERQISPGLSGNQSVRPQDVEFTLTQDLPSLKSTWEIDYFNGWDEHYYQIAQVRHRRIPPALISAAWIYKPTSDWSLRFELDNMARFEYENTFSDYAGPRDSAPLTEIDERRIKSQPRIYVEIRKTFG
;
A
#
# COMPACT_ATOMS: atom_id res chain seq x y z
N MET A 1 4.62 33.32 -35.90
CA MET A 1 5.98 32.77 -35.95
C MET A 1 5.90 31.29 -35.57
N LYS A 2 6.11 30.38 -36.51
CA LYS A 2 5.84 28.94 -36.38
C LYS A 2 7.01 28.27 -35.66
N ILE A 3 6.79 27.69 -34.47
CA ILE A 3 7.76 26.84 -33.77
C ILE A 3 7.41 25.39 -34.05
N ARG A 4 8.35 24.69 -34.67
CA ARG A 4 8.28 23.29 -35.07
C ARG A 4 8.42 22.39 -33.84
N ARG A 5 7.44 21.50 -33.59
CA ARG A 5 7.54 20.34 -32.71
C ARG A 5 8.49 19.33 -33.38
N ARG A 6 9.58 18.98 -32.72
CA ARG A 6 10.41 17.80 -33.04
C ARG A 6 9.90 16.60 -32.25
N LEU A 7 9.31 15.65 -32.97
CA LEU A 7 9.12 14.30 -32.47
C LEU A 7 10.49 13.63 -32.38
N LEU A 8 10.86 13.12 -31.18
CA LEU A 8 11.90 12.11 -31.04
C LEU A 8 11.25 10.75 -31.34
N ALA A 9 11.65 10.16 -32.47
CA ALA A 9 11.36 8.78 -32.78
C ALA A 9 12.39 7.90 -32.04
N ALA A 10 11.96 7.16 -31.02
CA ALA A 10 12.74 6.08 -30.44
C ALA A 10 12.70 4.89 -31.39
N THR A 11 13.82 4.57 -32.02
CA THR A 11 13.99 3.43 -32.92
C THR A 11 14.15 2.17 -32.07
N LEU A 12 13.12 1.35 -31.97
CA LEU A 12 13.19 -0.01 -31.41
C LEU A 12 14.01 -0.89 -32.37
N LEU A 13 15.21 -1.26 -31.95
CA LEU A 13 16.07 -2.24 -32.63
C LEU A 13 15.56 -3.65 -32.30
N VAL A 14 14.81 -4.25 -33.22
CA VAL A 14 14.39 -5.66 -33.15
C VAL A 14 15.55 -6.53 -33.63
N CYS A 15 16.29 -7.12 -32.69
CA CYS A 15 17.23 -8.22 -33.01
C CYS A 15 16.45 -9.51 -33.18
N ALA A 16 16.28 -9.97 -34.42
CA ALA A 16 15.80 -11.32 -34.73
C ALA A 16 16.92 -12.33 -34.48
N CYS A 17 16.85 -13.03 -33.35
CA CYS A 17 17.66 -14.24 -33.11
C CYS A 17 16.84 -15.47 -33.54
N SER A 18 17.40 -16.20 -34.52
CA SER A 18 16.85 -17.49 -34.97
C SER A 18 16.97 -18.52 -33.85
N ALA A 19 15.84 -18.99 -33.29
CA ALA A 19 15.80 -20.03 -32.29
C ALA A 19 15.67 -21.41 -32.98
N THR A 20 16.61 -22.29 -32.71
CA THR A 20 16.46 -23.72 -32.95
C THR A 20 15.51 -24.31 -31.90
N ALA A 21 14.36 -24.76 -32.33
CA ALA A 21 13.37 -25.41 -31.46
C ALA A 21 13.94 -26.70 -30.87
N HIS A 22 14.14 -26.73 -29.57
CA HIS A 22 14.21 -27.97 -28.79
C HIS A 22 12.80 -28.23 -28.25
N ALA A 23 12.25 -29.41 -28.54
CA ALA A 23 11.02 -29.87 -27.89
C ALA A 23 11.38 -30.18 -26.43
N GLY A 24 11.14 -29.22 -25.53
CA GLY A 24 11.18 -29.33 -24.08
C GLY A 24 9.79 -29.25 -23.52
N ASP A 25 9.58 -29.82 -22.34
CA ASP A 25 8.31 -29.94 -21.62
C ASP A 25 7.49 -28.63 -21.63
N ALA A 26 6.15 -28.81 -21.69
CA ALA A 26 5.21 -27.68 -21.71
C ALA A 26 5.50 -26.68 -20.59
N PRO A 27 5.48 -25.35 -20.85
CA PRO A 27 5.80 -24.36 -19.83
C PRO A 27 4.83 -24.47 -18.66
N GLU A 28 5.32 -24.82 -17.50
CA GLU A 28 4.56 -24.76 -16.27
C GLU A 28 4.39 -23.27 -15.92
N ASN A 29 3.17 -22.86 -15.55
CA ASN A 29 2.89 -21.50 -15.07
C ASN A 29 3.54 -21.22 -13.71
N ILE A 30 4.47 -22.05 -13.30
CA ILE A 30 5.20 -21.99 -12.04
C ILE A 30 6.70 -21.96 -12.36
N LEU A 31 7.37 -20.89 -11.92
CA LEU A 31 8.82 -20.79 -11.94
C LEU A 31 9.36 -21.03 -10.53
N THR A 32 10.19 -22.08 -10.40
CA THR A 32 10.74 -22.48 -9.10
C THR A 32 12.15 -21.93 -8.92
N TYR A 33 12.35 -21.22 -7.81
CA TYR A 33 13.62 -20.67 -7.38
C TYR A 33 14.09 -21.39 -6.10
N PRO A 34 15.02 -22.37 -6.18
CA PRO A 34 15.53 -23.05 -5.00
C PRO A 34 16.39 -22.09 -4.15
N ALA A 35 16.52 -22.36 -2.83
CA ALA A 35 17.28 -21.49 -1.92
C ALA A 35 18.70 -21.18 -2.41
N VAL A 36 19.34 -22.10 -3.14
CA VAL A 36 20.68 -21.89 -3.72
C VAL A 36 20.72 -20.76 -4.77
N PHE A 37 19.61 -20.44 -5.41
CA PHE A 37 19.52 -19.31 -6.36
C PHE A 37 19.88 -17.97 -5.69
N PHE A 38 19.62 -17.84 -4.41
CA PHE A 38 19.82 -16.63 -3.62
C PHE A 38 21.16 -16.63 -2.85
N ALA A 39 22.00 -17.66 -3.03
CA ALA A 39 23.18 -17.86 -2.20
C ALA A 39 24.19 -16.68 -2.23
N ASP A 40 24.37 -16.06 -3.39
CA ASP A 40 25.28 -14.91 -3.55
C ASP A 40 24.80 -13.67 -2.77
N ALA A 41 23.48 -13.46 -2.69
CA ALA A 41 22.87 -12.38 -1.92
C ALA A 41 22.91 -12.62 -0.40
N ARG A 42 23.19 -13.86 0.04
CA ARG A 42 23.22 -14.23 1.47
C ARG A 42 22.00 -13.74 2.25
N PRO A 43 20.77 -14.07 1.85
CA PRO A 43 19.56 -13.55 2.46
C PRO A 43 19.47 -13.94 3.94
N ASN A 44 18.96 -13.05 4.78
CA ASN A 44 18.65 -13.33 6.20
C ASN A 44 17.22 -13.81 6.35
N THR A 45 16.29 -13.30 5.52
CA THR A 45 14.86 -13.51 5.64
C THR A 45 14.25 -13.98 4.32
N ALA A 46 13.02 -14.48 4.39
CA ALA A 46 12.24 -14.79 3.20
C ALA A 46 11.96 -13.51 2.38
N TYR A 47 11.80 -12.35 3.04
CA TYR A 47 11.63 -11.07 2.36
C TYR A 47 12.85 -10.71 1.49
N ASP A 48 14.07 -10.85 2.03
CA ASP A 48 15.32 -10.65 1.25
C ASP A 48 15.34 -11.52 -0.03
N MET A 49 14.72 -12.73 0.03
CA MET A 49 14.65 -13.63 -1.14
C MET A 49 13.58 -13.17 -2.13
N ILE A 50 12.41 -12.73 -1.64
CA ILE A 50 11.31 -12.20 -2.45
C ILE A 50 11.79 -10.99 -3.27
N GLU A 51 12.51 -10.08 -2.65
CA GLU A 51 13.07 -8.90 -3.31
C GLU A 51 14.04 -9.21 -4.45
N ARG A 52 14.60 -10.43 -4.49
CA ARG A 52 15.51 -10.89 -5.54
C ARG A 52 14.83 -11.65 -6.68
N LEU A 53 13.51 -11.88 -6.60
CA LEU A 53 12.77 -12.63 -7.63
C LEU A 53 12.68 -11.85 -8.95
N PRO A 54 12.97 -12.47 -10.10
CA PRO A 54 12.80 -11.86 -11.41
C PRO A 54 11.32 -11.70 -11.77
N ALA A 55 10.94 -10.56 -12.40
CA ALA A 55 9.58 -10.21 -12.81
C ALA A 55 8.54 -10.40 -11.68
N PHE A 56 8.94 -10.08 -10.48
CA PHE A 56 8.07 -10.09 -9.32
C PHE A 56 8.25 -8.77 -8.57
N THR A 57 7.19 -8.00 -8.51
CA THR A 57 7.08 -6.82 -7.66
C THR A 57 6.27 -7.22 -6.44
N PHE A 58 6.84 -7.02 -5.26
CA PHE A 58 6.18 -7.33 -4.00
C PHE A 58 4.98 -6.39 -3.80
N ASP A 59 3.83 -6.97 -3.41
CA ASP A 59 2.61 -6.28 -3.03
C ASP A 59 2.22 -6.75 -1.64
N ASP A 60 2.33 -5.85 -0.67
CA ASP A 60 1.99 -6.12 0.73
C ASP A 60 0.48 -6.30 0.96
N GLY A 61 -0.33 -5.92 -0.02
CA GLY A 61 -1.77 -5.83 0.10
C GLY A 61 -2.20 -4.52 0.75
N ASN A 62 -3.44 -4.48 1.20
CA ASN A 62 -3.96 -3.31 1.91
C ASN A 62 -4.84 -3.70 3.10
N THR A 63 -5.10 -2.75 3.98
CA THR A 63 -5.89 -2.94 5.20
C THR A 63 -7.38 -2.67 4.99
N GLU A 64 -7.86 -2.55 3.75
CA GLU A 64 -9.28 -2.31 3.48
C GLU A 64 -10.17 -3.42 4.01
N ARG A 65 -11.44 -3.09 4.18
CA ARG A 65 -12.43 -3.99 4.77
C ARG A 65 -12.70 -5.20 3.88
N GLY A 66 -12.70 -6.38 4.48
CA GLY A 66 -12.87 -7.66 3.79
C GLY A 66 -11.53 -8.30 3.39
N PHE A 67 -11.58 -9.56 2.94
CA PHE A 67 -10.40 -10.26 2.44
C PHE A 67 -10.31 -10.32 0.91
N ALA A 68 -11.38 -10.02 0.22
CA ALA A 68 -11.41 -10.10 -1.23
C ALA A 68 -10.68 -8.91 -1.86
N GLY A 69 -9.53 -9.18 -2.49
CA GLY A 69 -8.74 -8.18 -3.22
C GLY A 69 -7.79 -7.34 -2.36
N THR A 70 -7.73 -7.60 -1.06
CA THR A 70 -6.85 -6.87 -0.13
C THR A 70 -5.57 -7.63 0.25
N ALA A 71 -5.52 -8.92 -0.07
CA ALA A 71 -4.36 -9.76 0.26
C ALA A 71 -3.19 -9.47 -0.67
N GLY A 72 -2.00 -9.34 -0.11
CA GLY A 72 -0.77 -9.20 -0.86
C GLY A 72 -0.48 -10.38 -1.79
N ASN A 73 0.61 -10.33 -2.51
CA ASN A 73 0.91 -11.32 -3.56
C ASN A 73 1.90 -12.41 -3.14
N VAL A 74 2.10 -12.64 -1.84
CA VAL A 74 2.90 -13.76 -1.33
C VAL A 74 2.07 -14.67 -0.44
N VAL A 75 2.28 -15.97 -0.60
CA VAL A 75 1.72 -17.03 0.26
C VAL A 75 2.85 -17.85 0.87
N ILE A 76 2.60 -18.50 1.99
CA ILE A 76 3.56 -19.33 2.72
C ILE A 76 2.96 -20.74 2.79
N ASP A 77 3.67 -21.75 2.26
CA ASP A 77 3.19 -23.13 2.12
C ASP A 77 1.79 -23.22 1.49
N GLY A 78 1.53 -22.34 0.50
CA GLY A 78 0.26 -22.25 -0.21
C GLY A 78 -0.85 -21.52 0.55
N GLN A 79 -0.58 -20.96 1.71
CA GLN A 79 -1.56 -20.28 2.55
C GLN A 79 -1.23 -18.79 2.70
N ARG A 80 -2.25 -17.94 2.71
CA ARG A 80 -2.08 -16.52 3.01
C ARG A 80 -1.97 -16.28 4.51
N PRO A 81 -1.19 -15.29 4.94
CA PRO A 81 -1.30 -14.78 6.31
C PRO A 81 -2.75 -14.39 6.63
N THR A 82 -3.18 -14.68 7.85
CA THR A 82 -4.56 -14.44 8.30
C THR A 82 -4.73 -13.10 9.01
N SER A 83 -3.66 -12.35 9.20
CA SER A 83 -3.68 -11.01 9.75
C SER A 83 -3.89 -9.97 8.65
N LYS A 84 -4.54 -8.87 8.99
CA LYS A 84 -4.65 -7.65 8.19
C LYS A 84 -3.81 -6.51 8.76
N SER A 85 -3.54 -6.55 10.07
CA SER A 85 -2.78 -5.51 10.76
C SER A 85 -1.29 -5.88 10.93
N ASP A 86 -0.94 -7.16 10.74
CA ASP A 86 0.44 -7.65 10.67
C ASP A 86 0.77 -7.79 9.18
N ASP A 87 1.45 -6.79 8.63
CA ASP A 87 1.72 -6.68 7.20
C ASP A 87 2.56 -7.86 6.68
N LEU A 88 2.43 -8.15 5.39
CA LEU A 88 3.05 -9.32 4.76
C LEU A 88 4.58 -9.20 4.76
N GLU A 89 5.12 -8.00 4.61
CA GLU A 89 6.55 -7.74 4.72
C GLU A 89 7.07 -8.11 6.10
N SER A 90 6.41 -7.65 7.17
CA SER A 90 6.75 -8.01 8.56
C SER A 90 6.69 -9.52 8.79
N VAL A 91 5.66 -10.20 8.24
CA VAL A 91 5.56 -11.67 8.32
C VAL A 91 6.76 -12.34 7.63
N LEU A 92 7.13 -11.91 6.42
CA LEU A 92 8.23 -12.49 5.65
C LEU A 92 9.60 -12.18 6.28
N ASN A 93 9.77 -11.03 6.91
CA ASN A 93 10.98 -10.65 7.65
C ASN A 93 11.17 -11.50 8.92
N ARG A 94 10.09 -12.10 9.45
CA ARG A 94 10.17 -13.05 10.57
C ARG A 94 10.58 -14.46 10.15
N ILE A 95 10.54 -14.81 8.87
CA ILE A 95 10.93 -16.12 8.36
C ILE A 95 12.41 -16.11 8.00
N PRO A 96 13.28 -16.81 8.74
CA PRO A 96 14.70 -16.90 8.40
C PRO A 96 14.89 -17.57 7.04
N ALA A 97 15.77 -17.03 6.19
CA ALA A 97 16.06 -17.60 4.88
C ALA A 97 16.57 -19.05 4.95
N SER A 98 17.22 -19.43 6.07
CA SER A 98 17.64 -20.81 6.34
C SER A 98 16.49 -21.80 6.40
N ASN A 99 15.28 -21.35 6.72
CA ASN A 99 14.08 -22.17 6.81
C ASN A 99 13.34 -22.27 5.47
N VAL A 100 13.72 -21.46 4.46
CA VAL A 100 13.13 -21.52 3.13
C VAL A 100 13.77 -22.66 2.34
N GLU A 101 12.97 -23.54 1.74
CA GLU A 101 13.42 -24.58 0.80
C GLU A 101 13.54 -24.00 -0.61
N ARG A 102 12.48 -23.30 -1.05
CA ARG A 102 12.39 -22.67 -2.37
C ARG A 102 11.28 -21.62 -2.39
N ILE A 103 11.23 -20.83 -3.45
CA ILE A 103 10.12 -19.94 -3.76
C ILE A 103 9.58 -20.29 -5.13
N ASP A 104 8.26 -20.55 -5.22
CA ASP A 104 7.56 -20.85 -6.46
C ASP A 104 6.79 -19.60 -6.92
N VAL A 105 7.17 -19.01 -8.05
CA VAL A 105 6.45 -17.86 -8.64
C VAL A 105 5.40 -18.39 -9.62
N ILE A 106 4.15 -18.07 -9.33
CA ILE A 106 2.95 -18.59 -9.99
C ILE A 106 2.32 -17.47 -10.80
N ARG A 107 2.12 -17.72 -12.08
CA ARG A 107 1.59 -16.74 -13.02
C ARG A 107 0.28 -17.23 -13.64
N GLY A 108 -0.79 -16.41 -13.47
CA GLY A 108 -2.07 -16.69 -14.09
C GLY A 108 -2.80 -17.90 -13.52
N GLY A 109 -2.67 -18.16 -12.23
CA GLY A 109 -3.35 -19.24 -11.54
C GLY A 109 -2.61 -20.57 -11.59
N ALA A 110 -2.33 -21.13 -10.42
CA ALA A 110 -1.80 -22.46 -10.25
C ALA A 110 -2.78 -23.34 -9.50
N GLN A 111 -2.68 -24.63 -9.72
CA GLN A 111 -3.49 -25.59 -9.01
C GLN A 111 -3.18 -25.57 -7.49
N GLY A 112 -4.19 -25.23 -6.70
CA GLY A 112 -4.10 -25.31 -5.24
C GLY A 112 -3.76 -23.99 -4.53
N ILE A 113 -3.61 -22.88 -5.26
CA ILE A 113 -3.30 -21.58 -4.68
C ILE A 113 -4.41 -20.57 -5.00
N ASP A 114 -4.91 -19.92 -3.95
CA ASP A 114 -5.87 -18.82 -4.09
C ASP A 114 -5.14 -17.55 -4.54
N MET A 115 -5.34 -17.16 -5.79
CA MET A 115 -4.75 -15.96 -6.37
C MET A 115 -5.38 -14.68 -5.81
N GLN A 116 -6.60 -14.72 -5.28
CA GLN A 116 -7.38 -13.59 -4.74
C GLN A 116 -7.33 -12.31 -5.59
N GLY A 117 -7.42 -12.44 -6.90
CA GLY A 117 -7.32 -11.30 -7.81
C GLY A 117 -5.92 -10.98 -8.29
N GLN A 118 -4.88 -11.48 -7.65
CA GLN A 118 -3.49 -11.29 -8.09
C GLN A 118 -3.23 -12.04 -9.40
N THR A 119 -2.44 -11.47 -10.28
CA THR A 119 -2.02 -12.11 -11.54
C THR A 119 -0.73 -12.91 -11.39
N VAL A 120 0.08 -12.54 -10.39
CA VAL A 120 1.34 -13.21 -10.03
C VAL A 120 1.39 -13.36 -8.51
N VAL A 121 1.71 -14.57 -8.03
CA VAL A 121 1.85 -14.87 -6.60
C VAL A 121 3.16 -15.62 -6.38
N ALA A 122 3.93 -15.23 -5.36
CA ALA A 122 5.08 -15.99 -4.88
C ALA A 122 4.65 -16.91 -3.72
N ASN A 123 5.01 -18.18 -3.79
CA ASN A 123 4.76 -19.15 -2.72
C ASN A 123 6.08 -19.54 -2.05
N VAL A 124 6.27 -19.09 -0.83
CA VAL A 124 7.42 -19.43 0.01
C VAL A 124 7.20 -20.81 0.61
N ILE A 125 7.99 -21.79 0.20
CA ILE A 125 7.94 -23.17 0.71
C ILE A 125 8.98 -23.35 1.82
N LEU A 126 8.51 -23.74 3.01
CA LEU A 126 9.36 -23.90 4.18
C LEU A 126 9.89 -25.34 4.32
N LYS A 127 11.07 -25.47 4.91
CA LYS A 127 11.66 -26.76 5.28
C LYS A 127 10.89 -27.38 6.46
N LYS A 128 10.59 -28.66 6.37
CA LYS A 128 9.90 -29.41 7.41
C LYS A 128 10.90 -30.05 8.40
N ALA A 129 11.78 -29.26 8.98
CA ALA A 129 12.76 -29.74 9.97
C ALA A 129 12.46 -29.12 11.33
N ASP A 130 12.61 -29.90 12.38
CA ASP A 130 12.52 -29.37 13.74
C ASP A 130 13.61 -28.31 13.95
N SER A 131 13.21 -27.14 14.42
CA SER A 131 14.12 -26.03 14.66
C SER A 131 13.59 -25.11 15.75
N THR A 132 14.50 -24.47 16.46
CA THR A 132 14.15 -23.40 17.40
C THR A 132 15.09 -22.24 17.14
N GLN A 133 14.53 -21.06 16.94
CA GLN A 133 15.28 -19.85 16.62
C GLN A 133 14.81 -18.68 17.48
N LEU A 134 15.77 -17.87 17.91
CA LEU A 134 15.54 -16.56 18.50
C LEU A 134 16.26 -15.53 17.65
N VAL A 135 15.55 -14.51 17.18
CA VAL A 135 16.13 -13.36 16.49
C VAL A 135 16.07 -12.16 17.43
N ALA A 136 17.19 -11.46 17.56
CA ALA A 136 17.27 -10.19 18.24
C ALA A 136 17.80 -9.14 17.28
N GLU A 137 17.09 -8.02 17.18
CA GLU A 137 17.42 -6.91 16.31
C GLU A 137 17.32 -5.61 17.10
N VAL A 138 18.33 -4.78 16.98
CA VAL A 138 18.39 -3.43 17.55
C VAL A 138 18.73 -2.47 16.44
N ALA A 139 17.95 -1.42 16.29
CA ALA A 139 18.20 -0.39 15.31
C ALA A 139 18.09 1.02 15.90
N GLU A 140 18.75 1.96 15.26
CA GLU A 140 18.69 3.39 15.58
C GLU A 140 18.38 4.19 14.34
N ASN A 141 17.37 5.03 14.42
CA ASN A 141 17.06 6.06 13.44
C ASN A 141 17.57 7.40 13.96
N TYR A 142 18.53 8.03 13.26
CA TYR A 142 19.13 9.29 13.68
C TYR A 142 19.02 10.35 12.60
N TRP A 143 18.31 11.44 12.89
CA TRP A 143 18.15 12.60 12.01
C TRP A 143 19.29 13.58 12.20
N LEU A 144 19.97 13.93 11.10
CA LEU A 144 21.25 14.66 11.13
C LEU A 144 21.10 16.14 11.54
N ASP A 145 20.03 16.82 11.10
CA ASP A 145 19.92 18.28 11.30
C ASP A 145 19.31 18.62 12.67
N ASP A 146 18.41 17.79 13.18
CA ASP A 146 17.76 18.00 14.49
C ASP A 146 18.40 17.20 15.63
N HIS A 147 19.42 16.38 15.31
CA HIS A 147 20.13 15.52 16.28
C HIS A 147 19.18 14.66 17.10
N HIS A 148 18.13 14.13 16.45
CA HIS A 148 17.11 13.34 17.10
C HIS A 148 17.30 11.85 16.80
N ALA A 149 17.09 11.02 17.82
CA ALA A 149 17.25 9.56 17.75
C ALA A 149 15.96 8.86 18.18
N ILE A 150 15.56 7.80 17.43
CA ILE A 150 14.46 6.92 17.81
C ILE A 150 14.95 5.48 17.71
N PRO A 151 15.26 4.82 18.84
CA PRO A 151 15.69 3.43 18.85
C PRO A 151 14.53 2.47 18.58
N SER A 152 14.84 1.40 17.90
CA SER A 152 13.95 0.27 17.61
C SER A 152 14.53 -1.03 18.16
N LEU A 153 13.65 -1.95 18.55
CA LEU A 153 13.99 -3.26 19.05
C LEU A 153 13.01 -4.27 18.48
N ASN A 154 13.51 -5.41 18.02
CA ASN A 154 12.67 -6.54 17.64
C ASN A 154 13.24 -7.83 18.26
N LEU A 155 12.41 -8.56 19.01
CA LEU A 155 12.71 -9.87 19.56
C LEU A 155 11.69 -10.84 19.00
N GLN A 156 12.15 -11.89 18.38
CA GLN A 156 11.29 -12.89 17.76
C GLN A 156 11.73 -14.30 18.13
N TYR A 157 10.79 -15.12 18.51
CA TYR A 157 10.94 -16.55 18.77
C TYR A 157 10.12 -17.35 17.77
N THR A 158 10.73 -18.36 17.16
CA THR A 158 10.06 -19.32 16.26
C THR A 158 10.49 -20.72 16.62
N GLN A 159 9.53 -21.64 16.75
CA GLN A 159 9.77 -23.06 16.99
C GLN A 159 8.96 -23.90 15.99
N HIS A 160 9.66 -24.76 15.27
CA HIS A 160 9.08 -25.83 14.47
C HIS A 160 9.25 -27.16 15.20
N SER A 161 8.20 -27.95 15.29
CA SER A 161 8.23 -29.28 15.88
C SER A 161 7.23 -30.20 15.16
N GLY A 162 7.73 -31.08 14.32
CA GLY A 162 6.90 -31.88 13.41
C GLY A 162 6.09 -31.00 12.47
N ASP A 163 4.76 -31.14 12.50
CA ASP A 163 3.83 -30.34 11.70
C ASP A 163 3.30 -29.09 12.45
N SER A 164 3.90 -28.75 13.60
CA SER A 164 3.47 -27.60 14.41
C SER A 164 4.51 -26.48 14.38
N THR A 165 4.02 -25.24 14.32
CA THR A 165 4.84 -24.01 14.37
C THR A 165 4.29 -23.07 15.44
N TYR A 166 5.17 -22.53 16.26
CA TYR A 166 4.85 -21.51 17.26
C TYR A 166 5.74 -20.29 17.05
N GLU A 167 5.14 -19.12 17.04
CA GLU A 167 5.81 -17.85 16.80
C GLU A 167 5.36 -16.83 17.85
N ALA A 168 6.29 -16.00 18.31
CA ALA A 168 6.01 -14.85 19.13
C ALA A 168 7.00 -13.74 18.83
N SER A 169 6.54 -12.50 18.73
CA SER A 169 7.45 -11.35 18.62
C SER A 169 7.02 -10.21 19.54
N LEU A 170 8.02 -9.44 19.97
CA LEU A 170 7.85 -8.18 20.68
C LEU A 170 8.71 -7.15 19.96
N SER A 171 8.08 -6.10 19.47
CA SER A 171 8.77 -5.04 18.76
C SER A 171 8.47 -3.66 19.36
N ARG A 172 9.48 -2.81 19.36
CA ARG A 172 9.36 -1.36 19.48
C ARG A 172 9.88 -0.75 18.19
N PHE A 173 9.04 -0.04 17.46
CA PHE A 173 9.35 0.52 16.15
C PHE A 173 9.25 2.04 16.15
N ALA A 174 10.01 2.68 15.26
CA ALA A 174 9.96 4.11 15.06
C ALA A 174 8.80 4.50 14.13
N ASN A 175 8.03 5.50 14.54
CA ASN A 175 7.12 6.24 13.67
C ASN A 175 7.75 7.59 13.36
N TYR A 176 7.83 7.96 12.09
CA TYR A 176 8.41 9.24 11.68
C TYR A 176 7.70 9.78 10.44
N ASP A 177 7.88 11.06 10.19
CA ASP A 177 7.36 11.76 9.02
C ASP A 177 8.54 12.23 8.17
N ASP A 178 8.54 11.88 6.89
CA ASP A 178 9.57 12.25 5.93
C ASP A 178 9.60 13.75 5.64
N SER A 179 8.54 14.50 5.96
CA SER A 179 8.47 15.95 5.81
C SER A 179 9.19 16.74 6.94
N VAL A 180 9.91 16.04 7.84
CA VAL A 180 10.65 16.68 8.94
C VAL A 180 11.84 17.48 8.41
N GLY A 181 11.92 18.76 8.79
CA GLY A 181 13.01 19.63 8.37
C GLY A 181 12.71 21.12 8.51
N LYS A 182 13.57 21.94 7.91
CA LYS A 182 13.49 23.42 7.95
C LYS A 182 13.25 23.98 6.56
N GLY A 183 12.60 25.13 6.52
CA GLY A 183 12.30 25.76 5.25
C GLY A 183 11.66 27.12 5.36
N THR A 184 10.77 27.42 4.44
CA THR A 184 10.06 28.70 4.35
C THR A 184 8.57 28.51 4.13
N TYR A 185 7.82 29.47 4.60
CA TYR A 185 6.41 29.66 4.27
C TYR A 185 6.25 31.07 3.71
N SER A 186 5.66 31.18 2.54
CA SER A 186 5.43 32.44 1.81
C SER A 186 3.96 32.61 1.51
N THR A 187 3.38 33.76 1.86
CA THR A 187 2.02 34.14 1.54
C THR A 187 2.06 35.30 0.55
N THR A 188 1.36 35.19 -0.57
CA THR A 188 1.26 36.22 -1.61
C THR A 188 -0.19 36.66 -1.77
N ASP A 189 -0.49 37.91 -1.47
CA ASP A 189 -1.75 38.55 -1.81
C ASP A 189 -1.81 38.79 -3.34
N VAL A 190 -2.78 38.18 -4.01
CA VAL A 190 -2.87 38.20 -5.47
C VAL A 190 -3.25 39.57 -6.00
N ALA A 191 -4.05 40.34 -5.26
CA ALA A 191 -4.54 41.65 -5.72
C ALA A 191 -3.43 42.71 -5.71
N THR A 192 -2.55 42.67 -4.72
CA THR A 192 -1.44 43.63 -4.55
C THR A 192 -0.11 43.11 -5.07
N GLY A 193 0.05 41.79 -5.21
CA GLY A 193 1.32 41.14 -5.50
C GLY A 193 2.30 41.17 -4.32
N ALA A 194 1.87 41.60 -3.14
CA ALA A 194 2.71 41.64 -1.94
C ALA A 194 2.98 40.23 -1.43
N THR A 195 4.24 39.92 -1.18
CA THR A 195 4.66 38.59 -0.66
C THR A 195 5.34 38.79 0.70
N GLN A 196 4.91 37.98 1.68
CA GLN A 196 5.59 37.83 2.96
C GLN A 196 6.20 36.42 3.03
N THR A 197 7.48 36.33 3.38
CA THR A 197 8.16 35.05 3.57
C THR A 197 8.70 34.94 4.99
N VAL A 198 8.45 33.83 5.65
CA VAL A 198 8.89 33.52 7.01
C VAL A 198 9.59 32.18 7.08
N GLY A 199 10.37 31.95 8.13
CA GLY A 199 10.96 30.64 8.40
C GLY A 199 9.88 29.62 8.78
N ALA A 200 10.10 28.36 8.37
CA ALA A 200 9.24 27.23 8.72
C ALA A 200 10.07 26.06 9.27
N HIS A 201 9.48 25.31 10.19
CA HIS A 201 10.08 24.09 10.75
C HIS A 201 8.99 23.01 10.91
N SER A 202 9.25 21.83 10.39
CA SER A 202 8.39 20.65 10.56
C SER A 202 9.13 19.60 11.39
N ALA A 203 8.44 19.04 12.37
CA ALA A 203 8.90 17.92 13.20
C ALA A 203 7.80 16.85 13.27
N GLY A 204 8.18 15.57 13.25
CA GLY A 204 7.23 14.48 13.38
C GLY A 204 7.94 13.24 13.91
N ARG A 205 7.39 12.62 14.98
CA ARG A 205 8.02 11.49 15.66
C ARG A 205 7.05 10.72 16.52
N GLY A 206 7.33 9.44 16.68
CA GLY A 206 6.65 8.55 17.60
C GLY A 206 7.44 7.26 17.75
N ALA A 207 7.01 6.41 18.64
CA ALA A 207 7.55 5.08 18.78
C ALA A 207 6.43 4.14 19.23
N GLY A 208 6.06 3.20 18.37
CA GLY A 208 5.06 2.21 18.67
C GLY A 208 5.62 0.96 19.35
N THR A 209 4.74 0.16 19.89
CA THR A 209 5.07 -1.16 20.46
C THR A 209 4.05 -2.17 19.95
N ALA A 210 4.51 -3.32 19.47
CA ALA A 210 3.63 -4.39 19.04
C ALA A 210 4.06 -5.73 19.64
N PHE A 211 3.07 -6.55 19.98
CA PHE A 211 3.22 -7.97 20.29
C PHE A 211 2.46 -8.78 19.24
N THR A 212 3.14 -9.75 18.62
CA THR A 212 2.49 -10.74 17.77
C THR A 212 2.69 -12.15 18.30
N GLY A 213 1.71 -13.01 18.09
CA GLY A 213 1.82 -14.43 18.42
C GLY A 213 1.07 -15.25 17.38
N ALA A 214 1.63 -16.38 16.96
CA ALA A 214 0.94 -17.32 16.08
C ALA A 214 1.24 -18.77 16.48
N ALA A 215 0.26 -19.64 16.27
CA ALA A 215 0.40 -21.07 16.43
C ALA A 215 -0.27 -21.78 15.26
N THR A 216 0.49 -22.63 14.58
CA THR A 216 -0.01 -23.54 13.54
C THR A 216 0.11 -24.96 14.05
N VAL A 217 -1.00 -25.72 14.04
CA VAL A 217 -1.04 -27.10 14.53
C VAL A 217 -1.90 -27.96 13.62
N PRO A 218 -1.60 -29.28 13.47
CA PRO A 218 -2.47 -30.19 12.75
C PRO A 218 -3.80 -30.36 13.48
N LEU A 219 -4.92 -30.29 12.75
CA LEU A 219 -6.26 -30.45 13.29
C LEU A 219 -7.21 -30.98 12.20
N PHE A 220 -7.94 -32.12 12.47
CA PHE A 220 -8.94 -32.72 11.58
C PHE A 220 -8.46 -32.93 10.11
N ASP A 221 -7.34 -33.64 9.91
CA ASP A 221 -6.71 -33.89 8.61
C ASP A 221 -6.35 -32.60 7.84
N GLY A 222 -6.12 -31.50 8.57
CA GLY A 222 -5.73 -30.19 8.04
C GLY A 222 -4.81 -29.47 9.01
N GLN A 223 -4.55 -28.20 8.69
CA GLN A 223 -3.76 -27.29 9.51
C GLN A 223 -4.68 -26.22 10.09
N PHE A 224 -4.57 -25.99 11.39
CA PHE A 224 -5.22 -24.88 12.08
C PHE A 224 -4.16 -23.85 12.49
N LYS A 225 -4.41 -22.60 12.18
CA LYS A 225 -3.58 -21.45 12.58
C LYS A 225 -4.39 -20.46 13.39
N ALA A 226 -3.84 -20.01 14.49
CA ALA A 226 -4.34 -18.86 15.25
C ALA A 226 -3.25 -17.80 15.32
N ASN A 227 -3.59 -16.54 15.11
CA ASN A 227 -2.67 -15.39 15.23
C ASN A 227 -3.31 -14.29 16.07
N LEU A 228 -2.49 -13.60 16.84
CA LEU A 228 -2.85 -12.46 17.67
C LEU A 228 -1.88 -11.31 17.39
N LEU A 229 -2.41 -10.08 17.27
CA LEU A 229 -1.64 -8.84 17.28
C LEU A 229 -2.23 -7.90 18.34
N LEU A 230 -1.36 -7.26 19.09
CA LEU A 230 -1.66 -6.15 20.00
C LEU A 230 -0.65 -5.04 19.74
N GLN A 231 -1.13 -3.85 19.40
CA GLN A 231 -0.27 -2.73 19.00
C GLN A 231 -0.72 -1.43 19.65
N ASP A 232 0.26 -0.63 20.04
CA ASP A 232 0.12 0.76 20.46
C ASP A 232 1.03 1.62 19.58
N SER A 233 0.47 2.69 18.98
CA SER A 233 1.18 3.51 17.98
C SER A 233 0.89 5.00 18.18
N PRO A 234 1.57 5.66 19.14
CA PRO A 234 1.50 7.11 19.30
C PRO A 234 2.35 7.81 18.24
N PHE A 235 1.85 8.96 17.77
CA PHE A 235 2.57 9.84 16.87
C PHE A 235 2.30 11.32 17.22
N PHE A 236 3.31 12.15 17.10
CA PHE A 236 3.23 13.60 17.27
C PHE A 236 3.89 14.30 16.10
N SER A 237 3.21 15.29 15.50
CA SER A 237 3.82 16.21 14.54
C SER A 237 3.58 17.67 14.91
N ALA A 238 4.49 18.55 14.48
CA ALA A 238 4.42 19.97 14.67
C ALA A 238 4.99 20.70 13.46
N LEU A 239 4.23 21.68 12.95
CA LEU A 239 4.63 22.56 11.87
C LEU A 239 4.56 24.00 12.40
N SER A 240 5.71 24.67 12.45
CA SER A 240 5.86 26.02 13.01
C SER A 240 6.22 27.02 11.92
N TYR A 241 5.56 28.19 11.92
CA TYR A 241 5.89 29.35 11.11
C TYR A 241 6.28 30.54 12.01
N TYR A 242 7.39 31.21 11.69
CA TYR A 242 7.99 32.23 12.55
C TYR A 242 7.71 33.64 12.03
N PHE A 243 6.49 34.12 12.26
CA PHE A 243 6.10 35.49 11.88
C PHE A 243 6.73 36.56 12.81
N PRO A 244 6.91 37.82 12.35
CA PRO A 244 7.35 38.91 13.21
C PRO A 244 6.40 39.18 14.38
N THR A 245 5.12 38.82 14.21
CA THR A 245 4.06 39.03 15.25
C THR A 245 3.97 37.86 16.24
N GLY A 246 4.65 36.76 16.02
CA GLY A 246 4.66 35.57 16.86
C GLY A 246 4.72 34.31 16.03
N THR A 247 4.87 33.17 16.70
CA THR A 247 4.90 31.87 16.06
C THR A 247 3.48 31.36 15.83
N GLN A 248 3.21 30.81 14.63
CA GLN A 248 2.05 29.98 14.38
C GLN A 248 2.50 28.51 14.48
N LEU A 249 1.82 27.75 15.30
CA LEU A 249 2.05 26.32 15.51
C LEU A 249 0.84 25.52 14.98
N ILE A 250 1.08 24.56 14.14
CA ILE A 250 0.12 23.52 13.79
C ILE A 250 0.64 22.22 14.38
N GLY A 251 -0.11 21.67 15.33
CA GLY A 251 0.25 20.42 16.03
C GLY A 251 -0.75 19.34 15.73
N ASP A 252 -0.26 18.11 15.68
CA ASP A 252 -1.08 16.92 15.55
C ASP A 252 -0.55 15.85 16.51
N HIS A 253 -1.44 15.26 17.30
CA HIS A 253 -1.14 14.19 18.24
C HIS A 253 -2.15 13.07 18.06
N THR A 254 -1.69 11.98 17.49
CA THR A 254 -2.50 10.77 17.27
C THR A 254 -2.03 9.62 18.15
N THR A 255 -2.96 8.78 18.59
CA THR A 255 -2.65 7.52 19.27
C THR A 255 -3.61 6.47 18.75
N SER A 256 -3.06 5.35 18.27
CA SER A 256 -3.82 4.20 17.80
C SER A 256 -3.52 2.98 18.68
N HIS A 257 -4.58 2.30 19.13
CA HIS A 257 -4.50 1.01 19.83
C HIS A 257 -5.22 -0.03 19.00
N THR A 258 -4.52 -1.04 18.53
CA THR A 258 -5.07 -2.11 17.68
C THR A 258 -4.96 -3.46 18.35
N GLY A 259 -6.05 -4.24 18.31
CA GLY A 259 -6.07 -5.64 18.70
C GLY A 259 -6.70 -6.48 17.58
N GLU A 260 -6.02 -7.54 17.15
CA GLU A 260 -6.50 -8.43 16.09
C GLU A 260 -6.31 -9.88 16.46
N LEU A 261 -7.34 -10.71 16.20
CA LEU A 261 -7.32 -12.17 16.34
C LEU A 261 -7.77 -12.78 15.01
N GLY A 262 -6.91 -13.62 14.42
CA GLY A 262 -7.21 -14.40 13.22
C GLY A 262 -7.23 -15.89 13.54
N LEU A 263 -8.19 -16.62 12.99
CA LEU A 263 -8.30 -18.07 13.04
C LEU A 263 -8.44 -18.60 11.62
N HIS A 264 -7.65 -19.57 11.26
CA HIS A 264 -7.65 -20.15 9.93
C HIS A 264 -7.55 -21.68 10.02
N TRP A 265 -8.35 -22.37 9.25
CA TRP A 265 -8.23 -23.82 9.08
C TRP A 265 -8.27 -24.16 7.58
N ASN A 266 -7.34 -25.00 7.15
CA ASN A 266 -7.23 -25.51 5.79
C ASN A 266 -7.01 -27.01 5.83
N GLY A 267 -7.88 -27.77 5.16
CA GLY A 267 -7.79 -29.23 5.16
C GLY A 267 -8.61 -29.84 4.04
N ASN A 268 -8.50 -31.17 3.89
CA ASN A 268 -9.24 -31.92 2.88
C ASN A 268 -10.59 -32.39 3.41
N VAL A 269 -11.62 -32.19 2.59
CA VAL A 269 -12.97 -32.72 2.81
C VAL A 269 -13.34 -33.60 1.59
N GLY A 270 -13.13 -34.89 1.73
CA GLY A 270 -13.21 -35.82 0.61
C GLY A 270 -12.14 -35.53 -0.45
N SER A 271 -12.57 -35.29 -1.69
CA SER A 271 -11.68 -34.92 -2.80
C SER A 271 -11.50 -33.42 -2.99
N SER A 272 -12.03 -32.61 -2.09
CA SER A 272 -11.99 -31.15 -2.15
C SER A 272 -11.17 -30.60 -0.99
N GLN A 273 -10.59 -29.42 -1.17
CA GLN A 273 -9.93 -28.66 -0.12
C GLN A 273 -10.91 -27.61 0.41
N LEU A 274 -11.08 -27.58 1.73
CA LEU A 274 -11.86 -26.56 2.42
C LEU A 274 -10.93 -25.65 3.21
N GLU A 275 -11.10 -24.37 3.00
CA GLU A 275 -10.44 -23.31 3.76
C GLU A 275 -11.47 -22.49 4.50
N THR A 276 -11.26 -22.22 5.78
CA THR A 276 -12.11 -21.36 6.59
C THR A 276 -11.26 -20.35 7.35
N LEU A 277 -11.75 -19.12 7.41
CA LEU A 277 -11.07 -18.02 8.04
C LEU A 277 -12.07 -17.21 8.88
N VAL A 278 -11.67 -16.82 10.08
CA VAL A 278 -12.38 -15.86 10.93
C VAL A 278 -11.37 -14.83 11.42
N LEU A 279 -11.72 -13.55 11.31
CA LEU A 279 -10.92 -12.44 11.82
C LEU A 279 -11.80 -11.53 12.68
N GLN A 280 -11.23 -11.08 13.78
CA GLN A 280 -11.76 -9.99 14.59
C GLN A 280 -10.67 -8.95 14.80
N ARG A 281 -10.95 -7.70 14.36
CA ARG A 281 -10.09 -6.54 14.61
C ARG A 281 -10.88 -5.49 15.37
N LEU A 282 -10.22 -4.88 16.34
CA LEU A 282 -10.72 -3.73 17.10
C LEU A 282 -9.63 -2.68 17.15
N GLU A 283 -10.00 -1.43 16.93
CA GLU A 283 -9.05 -0.32 16.96
C GLU A 283 -9.69 0.89 17.64
N ARG A 284 -8.87 1.63 18.37
CA ARG A 284 -9.23 2.92 18.94
C ARG A 284 -8.21 3.95 18.53
N ASP A 285 -8.67 4.97 17.82
CA ASP A 285 -7.89 6.13 17.45
C ASP A 285 -8.35 7.36 18.23
N THR A 286 -7.38 8.12 18.71
CA THR A 286 -7.59 9.46 19.24
C THR A 286 -6.72 10.43 18.47
N ASP A 287 -7.31 11.56 18.08
CA ASP A 287 -6.65 12.61 17.35
C ASP A 287 -6.89 13.96 17.99
N HIS A 288 -5.84 14.75 18.16
CA HIS A 288 -5.87 16.12 18.61
C HIS A 288 -5.04 16.98 17.65
N ASN A 289 -5.73 17.72 16.82
CA ASN A 289 -5.14 18.61 15.82
C ASN A 289 -5.42 20.06 16.21
N LEU A 290 -4.36 20.87 16.34
CA LEU A 290 -4.46 22.25 16.78
C LEU A 290 -3.72 23.21 15.86
N LEU A 291 -4.24 24.43 15.72
CA LEU A 291 -3.53 25.58 15.21
C LEU A 291 -3.54 26.67 16.28
N ASP A 292 -2.37 27.07 16.72
CA ASP A 292 -2.18 28.14 17.70
C ASP A 292 -1.39 29.29 17.06
N SER A 293 -1.99 30.45 16.96
CA SER A 293 -1.35 31.66 16.44
C SER A 293 -1.90 32.94 17.16
N PRO A 294 -1.19 34.06 17.11
CA PRO A 294 -1.69 35.30 17.67
C PRO A 294 -3.02 35.80 17.13
N ALA A 295 -3.43 35.35 15.95
CA ALA A 295 -4.64 35.79 15.25
C ALA A 295 -5.76 34.75 15.26
N LEU A 296 -5.43 33.46 15.33
CA LEU A 296 -6.37 32.36 15.18
C LEU A 296 -5.93 31.20 16.04
N ASP A 297 -6.85 30.68 16.85
CA ASP A 297 -6.72 29.44 17.60
C ASP A 297 -7.78 28.46 17.11
N GLN A 298 -7.35 27.26 16.66
CA GLN A 298 -8.22 26.17 16.23
C GLN A 298 -7.88 24.91 17.00
N ASP A 299 -8.89 24.24 17.54
CA ASP A 299 -8.74 22.98 18.30
C ASP A 299 -9.75 21.98 17.76
N PHE A 300 -9.25 20.91 17.14
CA PHE A 300 -10.04 19.77 16.69
C PHE A 300 -9.63 18.53 17.47
N ARG A 301 -10.60 17.80 17.96
CA ARG A 301 -10.41 16.53 18.68
C ARG A 301 -11.35 15.49 18.14
N SER A 302 -10.83 14.28 17.94
CA SER A 302 -11.66 13.13 17.62
C SER A 302 -11.29 11.89 18.41
N ARG A 303 -12.26 11.00 18.56
CA ARG A 303 -12.07 9.66 19.09
C ARG A 303 -12.94 8.70 18.27
N ASN A 304 -12.29 7.74 17.65
CA ASN A 304 -12.91 6.74 16.80
C ASN A 304 -12.66 5.35 17.38
N ASN A 305 -13.73 4.56 17.55
CA ASN A 305 -13.60 3.15 17.84
C ASN A 305 -14.11 2.40 16.60
N THR A 306 -13.26 1.57 16.03
CA THR A 306 -13.58 0.76 14.85
C THR A 306 -13.53 -0.72 15.16
N GLY A 307 -14.33 -1.49 14.47
CA GLY A 307 -14.30 -2.94 14.58
C GLY A 307 -14.65 -3.61 13.27
N GLU A 308 -13.95 -4.71 13.00
CA GLU A 308 -14.19 -5.56 11.84
C GLU A 308 -14.27 -7.02 12.27
N THR A 309 -15.34 -7.71 11.88
CA THR A 309 -15.49 -9.15 12.04
C THR A 309 -15.73 -9.75 10.67
N ILE A 310 -14.88 -10.70 10.25
CA ILE A 310 -15.02 -11.39 8.97
C ILE A 310 -15.05 -12.89 9.21
N ALA A 311 -15.93 -13.59 8.48
CA ALA A 311 -15.93 -15.04 8.37
C ALA A 311 -16.01 -15.44 6.90
N ARG A 312 -15.08 -16.28 6.45
CA ARG A 312 -15.00 -16.76 5.06
C ARG A 312 -14.85 -18.28 5.02
N ALA A 313 -15.49 -18.90 4.04
CA ALA A 313 -15.30 -20.31 3.71
C ALA A 313 -15.13 -20.47 2.20
N THR A 314 -14.09 -21.17 1.78
CA THR A 314 -13.75 -21.43 0.39
C THR A 314 -13.59 -22.92 0.16
N LEU A 315 -14.31 -23.45 -0.79
CA LEU A 315 -14.20 -24.85 -1.25
C LEU A 315 -13.53 -24.89 -2.62
N ARG A 316 -12.46 -25.66 -2.72
CA ARG A 316 -11.73 -25.87 -3.97
C ARG A 316 -11.82 -27.32 -4.38
N HIS A 317 -12.20 -27.57 -5.63
CA HIS A 317 -12.33 -28.91 -6.19
C HIS A 317 -11.60 -29.01 -7.53
N ARG A 318 -10.83 -30.08 -7.68
CA ARG A 318 -10.06 -30.36 -8.90
C ARG A 318 -10.73 -31.40 -9.74
N ILE A 319 -10.91 -31.11 -11.04
CA ILE A 319 -11.48 -32.02 -12.04
C ILE A 319 -10.38 -32.39 -13.03
N GLY A 320 -9.88 -33.63 -12.90
CA GLY A 320 -8.72 -34.08 -13.69
C GLY A 320 -7.46 -33.22 -13.39
N THR A 321 -6.65 -32.98 -14.41
CA THR A 321 -5.40 -32.23 -14.34
C THR A 321 -5.50 -30.82 -14.92
N THR A 322 -6.63 -30.45 -15.51
CA THR A 322 -6.77 -29.21 -16.30
C THR A 322 -7.77 -28.22 -15.75
N ILE A 323 -8.68 -28.65 -14.87
CA ILE A 323 -9.72 -27.75 -14.35
C ILE A 323 -9.65 -27.71 -12.82
N THR A 324 -9.69 -26.50 -12.28
CA THR A 324 -9.90 -26.24 -10.84
C THR A 324 -11.13 -25.36 -10.70
N LEU A 325 -12.06 -25.79 -9.87
CA LEU A 325 -13.23 -24.98 -9.48
C LEU A 325 -13.07 -24.52 -8.04
N GLU A 326 -13.40 -23.28 -7.81
CA GLU A 326 -13.39 -22.66 -6.49
C GLU A 326 -14.71 -21.93 -6.27
N GLY A 327 -15.25 -22.02 -5.07
CA GLY A 327 -16.44 -21.27 -4.69
C GLY A 327 -16.48 -21.04 -3.20
N GLY A 328 -17.09 -19.96 -2.77
CA GLY A 328 -17.09 -19.63 -1.36
C GLY A 328 -18.11 -18.56 -0.99
N LEU A 329 -18.16 -18.35 0.32
CA LEU A 329 -18.99 -17.36 0.98
C LEU A 329 -18.16 -16.54 1.94
N GLU A 330 -18.42 -15.24 2.03
CA GLU A 330 -17.86 -14.34 3.03
C GLU A 330 -18.98 -13.54 3.67
N GLY A 331 -18.92 -13.37 4.99
CA GLY A 331 -19.75 -12.45 5.75
C GLY A 331 -18.88 -11.50 6.53
N ALA A 332 -19.20 -10.21 6.54
CA ALA A 332 -18.49 -9.19 7.29
C ALA A 332 -19.44 -8.27 8.05
N TYR A 333 -19.03 -7.90 9.26
CA TYR A 333 -19.65 -6.85 10.06
C TYR A 333 -18.58 -5.85 10.45
N ASN A 334 -18.77 -4.60 10.05
CA ASN A 334 -17.87 -3.50 10.31
C ASN A 334 -18.60 -2.38 11.02
N PHE A 335 -17.93 -1.68 11.92
CA PHE A 335 -18.49 -0.47 12.51
C PHE A 335 -17.39 0.58 12.77
N LEU A 336 -17.81 1.83 12.79
CA LEU A 336 -17.10 2.97 13.33
C LEU A 336 -18.03 3.72 14.26
N ASP A 337 -17.56 4.04 15.46
CA ASP A 337 -18.26 4.87 16.45
C ASP A 337 -17.34 6.07 16.74
N GLY A 338 -17.67 7.22 16.14
CA GLY A 338 -16.84 8.41 16.10
C GLY A 338 -17.48 9.60 16.81
N ILE A 339 -16.68 10.32 17.56
CA ILE A 339 -17.04 11.61 18.18
C ILE A 339 -15.95 12.61 17.86
N SER A 340 -16.33 13.76 17.30
CA SER A 340 -15.40 14.90 17.07
C SER A 340 -15.94 16.20 17.63
N SER A 341 -15.05 17.13 17.88
CA SER A 341 -15.37 18.50 18.29
C SER A 341 -14.38 19.47 17.65
N TYR A 342 -14.86 20.66 17.33
CA TYR A 342 -14.05 21.71 16.75
C TYR A 342 -14.41 23.05 17.37
N SER A 343 -13.39 23.87 17.62
CA SER A 343 -13.57 25.24 18.07
C SER A 343 -12.59 26.20 17.39
N GLU A 344 -13.02 27.43 17.20
CA GLU A 344 -12.22 28.56 16.75
C GLU A 344 -12.22 29.65 17.79
N ASN A 345 -11.05 30.11 18.22
CA ASN A 345 -10.88 31.11 19.27
C ASN A 345 -11.72 30.82 20.53
N GLY A 346 -11.78 29.51 20.89
CA GLY A 346 -12.58 29.02 22.03
C GLY A 346 -14.09 28.96 21.81
N VAL A 347 -14.59 29.27 20.60
CA VAL A 347 -16.01 29.17 20.25
C VAL A 347 -16.24 27.86 19.53
N ALA A 348 -17.14 27.03 20.03
CA ALA A 348 -17.49 25.75 19.40
C ALA A 348 -18.18 25.96 18.04
N ILE A 349 -17.70 25.26 17.02
CA ILE A 349 -18.24 25.27 15.67
C ILE A 349 -18.87 23.89 15.40
N PRO A 350 -20.18 23.82 15.14
CA PRO A 350 -20.86 22.57 14.81
C PRO A 350 -20.38 22.00 13.47
N LEU A 351 -19.93 20.77 13.46
CA LEU A 351 -19.50 20.06 12.24
C LEU A 351 -20.59 19.10 11.74
N PRO A 352 -20.73 18.90 10.42
CA PRO A 352 -21.56 17.82 9.88
C PRO A 352 -20.99 16.45 10.32
N SER A 353 -21.89 15.57 10.82
CA SER A 353 -21.52 14.22 11.31
C SER A 353 -20.39 14.22 12.35
N ALA A 354 -20.45 15.15 13.33
CA ALA A 354 -19.51 15.20 14.43
C ALA A 354 -19.66 14.02 15.40
N ASN A 355 -20.86 13.47 15.50
CA ASN A 355 -21.17 12.30 16.31
C ASN A 355 -21.95 11.31 15.46
N ALA A 356 -21.27 10.24 15.03
CA ALA A 356 -21.86 9.27 14.12
C ALA A 356 -21.39 7.86 14.44
N ARG A 357 -22.33 6.92 14.35
CA ARG A 357 -22.05 5.49 14.31
C ARG A 357 -22.42 4.95 12.94
N VAL A 358 -21.40 4.49 12.23
CA VAL A 358 -21.52 3.86 10.91
C VAL A 358 -21.39 2.35 11.05
N GLU A 359 -22.29 1.58 10.48
CA GLU A 359 -22.26 0.12 10.49
C GLU A 359 -22.43 -0.41 9.07
N GLU A 360 -21.68 -1.45 8.74
CA GLU A 360 -21.88 -2.23 7.51
C GLU A 360 -22.13 -3.70 7.83
N LYS A 361 -23.13 -4.27 7.17
CA LYS A 361 -23.36 -5.71 7.11
C LYS A 361 -23.22 -6.15 5.66
N ARG A 362 -22.20 -6.95 5.38
CA ARG A 362 -21.86 -7.38 4.04
C ARG A 362 -21.89 -8.90 3.94
N GLY A 363 -22.37 -9.40 2.80
CA GLY A 363 -22.29 -10.79 2.41
C GLY A 363 -21.82 -10.90 0.96
N GLU A 364 -20.91 -11.81 0.69
CA GLU A 364 -20.42 -12.08 -0.65
C GLU A 364 -20.48 -13.58 -0.94
N ALA A 365 -20.94 -13.94 -2.13
CA ALA A 365 -20.84 -15.27 -2.67
C ALA A 365 -20.02 -15.24 -3.96
N PHE A 366 -19.13 -16.21 -4.17
CA PHE A 366 -18.30 -16.24 -5.37
C PHE A 366 -18.12 -17.65 -5.92
N ALA A 367 -17.87 -17.70 -7.23
CA ALA A 367 -17.45 -18.90 -7.94
C ALA A 367 -16.45 -18.52 -9.03
N GLN A 368 -15.39 -19.33 -9.18
CA GLN A 368 -14.30 -19.16 -10.14
C GLN A 368 -13.88 -20.50 -10.69
N GLY A 369 -13.49 -20.53 -11.96
CA GLY A 369 -12.89 -21.69 -12.62
C GLY A 369 -11.56 -21.32 -13.25
N THR A 370 -10.56 -22.17 -13.07
CA THR A 370 -9.28 -22.12 -13.79
C THR A 370 -9.25 -23.31 -14.74
N TRP A 371 -9.06 -23.07 -16.04
CA TRP A 371 -9.08 -24.07 -17.07
C TRP A 371 -7.86 -23.96 -17.99
N LYS A 372 -6.96 -24.95 -17.89
CA LYS A 372 -5.84 -25.14 -18.82
C LYS A 372 -6.35 -25.99 -20.01
N PHE A 373 -6.90 -25.30 -21.01
CA PHE A 373 -7.53 -25.97 -22.15
C PHE A 373 -6.54 -26.39 -23.26
N ASP A 374 -5.32 -25.84 -23.17
CA ASP A 374 -4.19 -26.18 -24.04
C ASP A 374 -2.89 -26.04 -23.18
N PRO A 375 -1.78 -26.71 -23.51
CA PRO A 375 -0.51 -26.54 -22.79
C PRO A 375 -0.06 -25.11 -22.65
N ASP A 376 -0.32 -24.26 -23.65
CA ASP A 376 0.12 -22.87 -23.71
C ASP A 376 -0.95 -21.87 -23.27
N TRP A 377 -2.20 -22.32 -23.04
CA TRP A 377 -3.31 -21.44 -22.75
C TRP A 377 -4.01 -21.77 -21.43
N LEU A 378 -4.20 -20.74 -20.61
CA LEU A 378 -4.93 -20.81 -19.37
C LEU A 378 -6.03 -19.74 -19.34
N LEU A 379 -7.24 -20.15 -18.99
CA LEU A 379 -8.35 -19.24 -18.73
C LEU A 379 -8.72 -19.33 -17.24
N GLU A 380 -8.74 -18.20 -16.56
CA GLU A 380 -9.36 -18.03 -15.25
C GLU A 380 -10.60 -17.16 -15.44
N ALA A 381 -11.77 -17.61 -15.01
CA ALA A 381 -12.98 -16.83 -15.09
C ALA A 381 -13.89 -17.09 -13.88
N GLY A 382 -14.52 -16.03 -13.39
CA GLY A 382 -15.39 -16.12 -12.24
C GLY A 382 -16.22 -14.86 -12.03
N ALA A 383 -17.05 -14.90 -11.00
CA ALA A 383 -17.80 -13.75 -10.55
C ALA A 383 -17.98 -13.78 -9.04
N ARG A 384 -18.01 -12.61 -8.43
CA ARG A 384 -18.37 -12.37 -7.05
C ARG A 384 -19.67 -11.56 -7.03
N PHE A 385 -20.54 -11.86 -6.09
CA PHE A 385 -21.81 -11.17 -5.90
C PHE A 385 -21.86 -10.66 -4.48
N GLU A 386 -21.71 -9.36 -4.34
CA GLU A 386 -21.70 -8.70 -3.04
C GLU A 386 -23.04 -8.03 -2.77
N TYR A 387 -23.57 -8.22 -1.57
CA TYR A 387 -24.65 -7.43 -0.99
C TYR A 387 -24.14 -6.75 0.27
N SER A 388 -24.31 -5.44 0.37
CA SER A 388 -23.94 -4.67 1.55
C SER A 388 -25.08 -3.76 1.97
N LYS A 389 -25.23 -3.59 3.29
CA LYS A 389 -26.12 -2.62 3.90
C LYS A 389 -25.30 -1.76 4.85
N ILE A 390 -25.23 -0.46 4.53
CA ILE A 390 -24.59 0.57 5.35
C ILE A 390 -25.68 1.37 6.06
N SER A 391 -25.49 1.63 7.34
CA SER A 391 -26.37 2.46 8.16
C SER A 391 -25.55 3.44 8.99
N GLU A 392 -26.03 4.66 9.09
CA GLU A 392 -25.51 5.71 9.96
C GLU A 392 -26.56 6.12 10.96
N THR A 393 -26.16 6.37 12.20
CA THR A 393 -26.95 6.90 13.30
C THR A 393 -26.16 7.95 14.07
N GLY A 394 -26.82 8.82 14.82
CA GLY A 394 -26.19 9.93 15.53
C GLY A 394 -26.72 11.26 15.01
N ASP A 395 -25.85 12.13 14.51
CA ASP A 395 -26.25 13.43 13.94
C ASP A 395 -27.05 13.29 12.64
N SER A 396 -26.87 12.16 11.95
CA SER A 396 -27.61 11.76 10.75
C SER A 396 -28.18 10.36 10.92
N GLU A 397 -29.40 10.13 10.42
CA GLU A 397 -30.02 8.80 10.37
C GLU A 397 -30.20 8.39 8.91
N GLN A 398 -29.41 7.42 8.44
CA GLN A 398 -29.50 6.94 7.07
C GLN A 398 -29.20 5.45 6.96
N SER A 399 -29.84 4.80 5.99
CA SER A 399 -29.56 3.40 5.67
C SER A 399 -29.67 3.16 4.16
N ARG A 400 -28.67 2.52 3.60
CA ARG A 400 -28.59 2.19 2.17
C ARG A 400 -28.16 0.74 1.96
N SER A 401 -28.69 0.15 0.90
CA SER A 401 -28.29 -1.20 0.48
C SER A 401 -27.75 -1.18 -0.93
N PHE A 402 -26.74 -1.98 -1.18
CA PHE A 402 -26.07 -2.09 -2.46
C PHE A 402 -25.98 -3.55 -2.89
N PHE A 403 -25.98 -3.76 -4.21
CA PHE A 403 -25.72 -5.07 -4.79
C PHE A 403 -24.76 -4.91 -5.98
N TYR A 404 -23.64 -5.61 -5.94
CA TYR A 404 -22.58 -5.50 -6.91
C TYR A 404 -22.17 -6.86 -7.49
N PRO A 405 -22.47 -7.11 -8.77
CA PRO A 405 -21.82 -8.19 -9.50
C PRO A 405 -20.40 -7.76 -9.91
N LYS A 406 -19.39 -8.57 -9.55
CA LYS A 406 -17.97 -8.35 -9.79
C LYS A 406 -17.41 -9.49 -10.66
N PRO A 407 -17.66 -9.51 -11.99
CA PRO A 407 -17.07 -10.49 -12.89
C PRO A 407 -15.58 -10.24 -13.09
N ARG A 408 -14.82 -11.33 -13.28
CA ARG A 408 -13.39 -11.32 -13.61
C ARG A 408 -13.08 -12.41 -14.63
N ALA A 409 -12.18 -12.10 -15.57
CA ALA A 409 -11.62 -13.05 -16.49
C ALA A 409 -10.16 -12.70 -16.80
N VAL A 410 -9.29 -13.69 -16.77
CA VAL A 410 -7.89 -13.59 -17.18
C VAL A 410 -7.58 -14.67 -18.17
N LEU A 411 -7.10 -14.30 -19.36
CA LEU A 411 -6.60 -15.21 -20.37
C LEU A 411 -5.09 -15.06 -20.45
N THR A 412 -4.36 -16.14 -20.20
CA THR A 412 -2.91 -16.21 -20.27
C THR A 412 -2.48 -17.06 -21.44
N TRP A 413 -1.55 -16.55 -22.24
CA TRP A 413 -0.91 -17.25 -23.35
C TRP A 413 0.60 -17.28 -23.15
N SER A 414 1.14 -18.48 -22.92
CA SER A 414 2.58 -18.76 -22.86
C SER A 414 3.09 -19.06 -24.26
N PHE A 415 3.60 -18.03 -24.96
CA PHE A 415 4.07 -18.16 -26.34
C PHE A 415 5.30 -19.07 -26.43
N ASP A 416 6.22 -18.95 -25.49
CA ASP A 416 7.38 -19.83 -25.27
C ASP A 416 7.74 -19.83 -23.77
N SER A 417 8.75 -20.57 -23.37
CA SER A 417 9.21 -20.64 -21.96
C SER A 417 9.71 -19.30 -21.37
N GLN A 418 9.86 -18.27 -22.20
CA GLN A 418 10.37 -16.95 -21.81
C GLN A 418 9.39 -15.82 -22.08
N THR A 419 8.29 -16.07 -22.83
CA THR A 419 7.36 -15.02 -23.25
C THR A 419 5.94 -15.36 -22.90
N GLN A 420 5.25 -14.47 -22.20
CA GLN A 420 3.86 -14.64 -21.83
C GLN A 420 3.06 -13.37 -22.15
N PHE A 421 1.82 -13.54 -22.54
CA PHE A 421 0.83 -12.48 -22.73
C PHE A 421 -0.37 -12.74 -21.82
N ARG A 422 -0.93 -11.66 -21.24
CA ARG A 422 -2.14 -11.72 -20.42
C ARG A 422 -3.15 -10.67 -20.86
N LEU A 423 -4.42 -11.07 -20.86
CA LEU A 423 -5.55 -10.17 -21.02
C LEU A 423 -6.41 -10.31 -19.78
N ARG A 424 -6.69 -9.21 -19.07
CA ARG A 424 -7.55 -9.16 -17.89
C ARG A 424 -8.73 -8.23 -18.14
N TYR A 425 -9.90 -8.72 -17.77
CA TYR A 425 -11.11 -7.95 -17.58
C TYR A 425 -11.57 -8.14 -16.14
N GLU A 426 -11.83 -7.06 -15.43
CA GLU A 426 -12.28 -7.14 -14.05
C GLU A 426 -13.19 -5.98 -13.69
N ARG A 427 -14.23 -6.26 -12.90
CA ARG A 427 -15.00 -5.24 -12.22
C ARG A 427 -14.69 -5.28 -10.73
N VAL A 428 -14.12 -4.18 -10.23
CA VAL A 428 -13.80 -3.96 -8.83
C VAL A 428 -14.77 -2.94 -8.26
N VAL A 429 -15.13 -3.10 -6.99
CA VAL A 429 -15.91 -2.12 -6.23
C VAL A 429 -15.06 -1.69 -5.05
N GLY A 430 -14.79 -0.40 -4.94
CA GLY A 430 -14.01 0.18 -3.85
C GLY A 430 -14.71 -0.01 -2.51
N GLN A 431 -13.94 -0.09 -1.46
CA GLN A 431 -14.46 -0.13 -0.10
C GLN A 431 -14.59 1.31 0.41
N LEU A 432 -15.71 1.63 1.05
CA LEU A 432 -15.87 2.92 1.68
C LEU A 432 -15.04 3.00 2.96
N ASP A 433 -14.21 4.02 3.06
CA ASP A 433 -13.60 4.38 4.33
C ASP A 433 -14.68 5.02 5.23
N PHE A 434 -14.90 4.43 6.40
CA PHE A 434 -15.88 4.96 7.36
C PHE A 434 -15.46 6.31 7.94
N GLY A 435 -14.16 6.66 7.92
CA GLY A 435 -13.67 7.99 8.22
C GLY A 435 -14.32 9.08 7.36
N ASN A 436 -14.71 8.74 6.12
CA ASN A 436 -15.35 9.68 5.21
C ASN A 436 -16.82 10.03 5.61
N PHE A 437 -17.41 9.28 6.53
CA PHE A 437 -18.76 9.55 7.05
C PHE A 437 -18.75 10.48 8.26
N ILE A 438 -17.61 10.71 8.89
CA ILE A 438 -17.45 11.55 10.08
C ILE A 438 -16.62 12.79 9.76
N ALA A 439 -16.73 13.82 10.62
CA ALA A 439 -15.90 15.01 10.49
C ALA A 439 -14.44 14.70 10.84
N THR A 440 -13.51 15.21 10.02
CA THR A 440 -12.06 15.03 10.15
C THR A 440 -11.33 16.37 10.05
N SER A 441 -10.06 16.41 10.42
CA SER A 441 -9.22 17.61 10.31
C SER A 441 -7.81 17.29 9.84
N SER A 442 -7.26 18.20 9.06
CA SER A 442 -5.85 18.30 8.72
C SER A 442 -5.48 19.77 8.58
N LEU A 443 -5.33 20.46 9.70
CA LEU A 443 -5.13 21.92 9.74
C LEU A 443 -3.88 22.39 8.97
N GLY A 444 -2.87 21.52 8.85
CA GLY A 444 -1.69 21.77 8.01
C GLY A 444 -1.87 21.43 6.52
N GLY A 445 -3.03 20.94 6.12
CA GLY A 445 -3.29 20.43 4.75
C GLY A 445 -4.65 20.87 4.21
N ASN A 446 -5.67 20.04 4.37
CA ASN A 446 -6.98 20.25 3.78
C ASN A 446 -7.97 21.02 4.71
N GLY A 447 -7.52 21.44 5.89
CA GLY A 447 -8.38 22.07 6.88
C GLY A 447 -9.37 21.09 7.54
N VAL A 448 -10.48 21.61 8.06
CA VAL A 448 -11.56 20.80 8.64
C VAL A 448 -12.53 20.37 7.56
N GLN A 449 -12.83 19.07 7.51
CA GLN A 449 -13.78 18.48 6.56
C GLN A 449 -15.00 17.93 7.29
N GLY A 450 -16.17 18.05 6.68
CA GLY A 450 -17.39 17.42 7.16
C GLY A 450 -17.46 15.94 6.79
N GLY A 451 -18.23 15.16 7.54
CA GLY A 451 -18.63 13.83 7.11
C GLY A 451 -19.75 13.88 6.05
N ASN A 452 -19.86 12.85 5.24
CA ASN A 452 -20.90 12.74 4.22
C ASN A 452 -21.61 11.37 4.26
N PRO A 453 -22.85 11.33 4.78
CA PRO A 453 -23.63 10.08 4.84
C PRO A 453 -24.08 9.58 3.47
N ASP A 454 -23.95 10.41 2.42
CA ASP A 454 -24.45 10.12 1.07
C ASP A 454 -23.45 9.35 0.18
N LEU A 455 -22.30 8.98 0.71
CA LEU A 455 -21.26 8.24 -0.01
C LEU A 455 -21.71 6.88 -0.54
N LYS A 456 -21.21 6.54 -1.73
CA LYS A 456 -21.34 5.23 -2.37
C LYS A 456 -19.96 4.73 -2.75
N PRO A 457 -19.75 3.40 -2.71
CA PRO A 457 -18.55 2.80 -3.27
C PRO A 457 -18.36 3.20 -4.74
N ASP A 458 -17.16 3.56 -5.11
CA ASP A 458 -16.77 3.69 -6.50
C ASP A 458 -16.72 2.31 -7.18
N GLN A 459 -16.82 2.29 -8.51
CA GLN A 459 -16.89 1.08 -9.28
C GLN A 459 -15.94 1.20 -10.46
N HIS A 460 -14.96 0.32 -10.51
CA HIS A 460 -13.94 0.25 -11.54
C HIS A 460 -14.28 -0.84 -12.56
N THR A 461 -14.13 -0.53 -13.84
CA THR A 461 -14.20 -1.51 -14.92
C THR A 461 -12.87 -1.47 -15.67
N GLN A 462 -12.06 -2.47 -15.39
CA GLN A 462 -10.66 -2.54 -15.81
C GLN A 462 -10.47 -3.49 -16.98
N TYR A 463 -9.69 -3.04 -17.94
CA TYR A 463 -9.19 -3.80 -19.08
C TYR A 463 -7.67 -3.66 -19.08
N GLU A 464 -6.95 -4.78 -19.00
CA GLU A 464 -5.50 -4.79 -18.97
C GLU A 464 -4.94 -5.76 -20.01
N PHE A 465 -3.86 -5.34 -20.63
CA PHE A 465 -3.00 -6.18 -21.45
C PHE A 465 -1.59 -6.13 -20.89
N SER A 466 -0.98 -7.29 -20.66
CA SER A 466 0.41 -7.42 -20.18
C SER A 466 1.21 -8.28 -21.14
N TRP A 467 2.43 -7.88 -21.36
CA TRP A 467 3.49 -8.63 -22.04
C TRP A 467 4.66 -8.81 -21.10
N GLU A 468 5.13 -10.05 -20.95
CA GLU A 468 6.25 -10.43 -20.09
C GLU A 468 7.30 -11.17 -20.90
N ARG A 469 8.59 -10.83 -20.73
CA ARG A 469 9.72 -11.47 -21.37
C ARG A 469 10.84 -11.73 -20.38
N HIS A 470 11.28 -12.99 -20.25
CA HIS A 470 12.46 -13.40 -19.50
C HIS A 470 13.70 -13.47 -20.39
N PHE A 471 14.85 -13.13 -19.83
CA PHE A 471 16.13 -13.15 -20.52
C PHE A 471 17.29 -13.30 -19.52
N TRP A 472 18.44 -13.83 -19.98
CA TRP A 472 19.67 -13.94 -19.20
C TRP A 472 19.52 -14.64 -17.82
N ASP A 473 18.72 -15.67 -17.75
CA ASP A 473 18.39 -16.49 -16.58
C ASP A 473 17.72 -15.73 -15.39
N LYS A 474 18.16 -14.51 -15.07
CA LYS A 474 17.67 -13.69 -13.96
C LYS A 474 16.97 -12.41 -14.43
N GLY A 475 17.00 -12.11 -15.73
CA GLY A 475 16.40 -10.91 -16.30
C GLY A 475 14.95 -11.07 -16.66
N ALA A 476 14.16 -9.99 -16.53
CA ALA A 476 12.78 -9.95 -16.94
C ALA A 476 12.32 -8.54 -17.27
N LEU A 477 11.41 -8.42 -18.21
CA LEU A 477 10.72 -7.18 -18.57
C LEU A 477 9.23 -7.47 -18.65
N VAL A 478 8.43 -6.68 -17.91
CA VAL A 478 6.97 -6.70 -18.00
C VAL A 478 6.50 -5.33 -18.46
N ILE A 479 5.62 -5.28 -19.44
CA ILE A 479 4.95 -4.06 -19.88
C ILE A 479 3.46 -4.31 -19.85
N SER A 480 2.73 -3.49 -19.10
CA SER A 480 1.28 -3.56 -18.99
C SER A 480 0.63 -2.25 -19.39
N TYR A 481 -0.53 -2.34 -20.00
CA TYR A 481 -1.43 -1.21 -20.25
C TYR A 481 -2.78 -1.50 -19.64
N MET A 482 -3.27 -0.58 -18.80
CA MET A 482 -4.59 -0.67 -18.17
C MET A 482 -5.44 0.54 -18.58
N HIS A 483 -6.68 0.25 -18.97
CA HIS A 483 -7.76 1.23 -19.09
C HIS A 483 -8.82 0.96 -18.05
N ASP A 484 -9.10 1.94 -17.18
CA ASP A 484 -10.07 1.84 -16.11
C ASP A 484 -11.16 2.91 -16.26
N GLN A 485 -12.42 2.50 -16.24
CA GLN A 485 -13.58 3.37 -16.17
C GLN A 485 -14.10 3.35 -14.74
N VAL A 486 -13.99 4.48 -14.06
CA VAL A 486 -14.44 4.65 -12.68
C VAL A 486 -15.80 5.31 -12.66
N LYS A 487 -16.80 4.64 -12.09
CA LYS A 487 -18.12 5.20 -11.82
C LYS A 487 -18.22 5.59 -10.35
N ASP A 488 -18.89 6.69 -10.07
CA ASP A 488 -19.08 7.23 -8.71
C ASP A 488 -17.72 7.59 -8.04
N VAL A 489 -16.77 8.18 -8.79
CA VAL A 489 -15.46 8.64 -8.27
C VAL A 489 -15.67 9.41 -6.98
N VAL A 490 -14.94 9.03 -5.92
CA VAL A 490 -14.97 9.74 -4.63
C VAL A 490 -13.93 10.86 -4.64
N ASP A 491 -14.37 12.10 -4.37
CA ASP A 491 -13.52 13.28 -4.27
C ASP A 491 -14.25 14.33 -3.42
N ASN A 492 -13.70 15.53 -3.21
CA ASN A 492 -14.30 16.57 -2.41
C ASN A 492 -15.56 17.17 -3.07
N VAL A 493 -16.61 17.30 -2.29
CA VAL A 493 -17.88 17.99 -2.65
C VAL A 493 -18.28 18.97 -1.53
N PRO A 494 -19.06 20.01 -1.86
CA PRO A 494 -19.64 20.89 -0.83
C PRO A 494 -20.75 20.17 -0.04
N VAL A 495 -20.63 20.16 1.28
CA VAL A 495 -21.69 19.72 2.20
C VAL A 495 -22.08 20.90 3.11
N THR A 496 -23.37 21.23 3.15
CA THR A 496 -23.89 22.37 3.91
C THR A 496 -24.50 21.93 5.22
N SER A 497 -24.10 22.60 6.31
CA SER A 497 -24.70 22.47 7.64
C SER A 497 -25.25 23.80 8.14
N SER A 498 -25.75 23.84 9.38
CA SER A 498 -26.16 25.07 10.05
C SER A 498 -24.99 26.06 10.31
N ALA A 499 -23.75 25.56 10.34
CA ALA A 499 -22.54 26.36 10.58
C ALA A 499 -21.90 26.87 9.27
N GLY A 500 -22.35 26.40 8.11
CA GLY A 500 -21.80 26.80 6.82
C GLY A 500 -21.63 25.63 5.85
N THR A 501 -20.83 25.86 4.78
CA THR A 501 -20.49 24.85 3.80
C THR A 501 -19.06 24.38 4.03
N PHE A 502 -18.89 23.08 4.13
CA PHE A 502 -17.62 22.38 4.33
C PHE A 502 -17.27 21.54 3.11
N ASP A 503 -16.00 21.37 2.85
CA ASP A 503 -15.54 20.29 1.98
C ASP A 503 -15.79 18.95 2.68
N ALA A 504 -16.24 17.96 1.93
CA ALA A 504 -16.46 16.61 2.43
C ALA A 504 -16.22 15.59 1.30
N PRO A 505 -15.81 14.36 1.58
CA PRO A 505 -15.78 13.29 0.59
C PRO A 505 -17.15 13.06 -0.04
N GLY A 506 -17.22 12.91 -1.37
CA GLY A 506 -18.48 12.68 -2.08
C GLY A 506 -18.29 12.12 -3.48
N ASN A 507 -19.36 11.61 -4.08
CA ASN A 507 -19.29 11.03 -5.42
C ASN A 507 -19.44 12.13 -6.49
N ILE A 508 -18.43 12.29 -7.34
CA ILE A 508 -18.37 13.36 -8.36
C ILE A 508 -18.65 12.87 -9.81
N GLY A 509 -19.09 11.63 -9.97
CA GLY A 509 -19.50 11.08 -11.26
C GLY A 509 -18.51 10.11 -11.88
N VAL A 510 -18.32 10.20 -13.20
CA VAL A 510 -17.52 9.23 -13.97
C VAL A 510 -16.12 9.77 -14.22
N GLY A 511 -15.11 8.95 -13.89
CA GLY A 511 -13.69 9.18 -14.18
C GLY A 511 -13.11 8.13 -15.13
N LYS A 512 -11.89 8.36 -15.58
CA LYS A 512 -11.09 7.42 -16.38
C LYS A 512 -9.65 7.48 -15.94
N ILE A 513 -9.00 6.28 -15.93
CA ILE A 513 -7.58 6.12 -15.67
C ILE A 513 -6.99 5.32 -16.83
N ASP A 514 -5.98 5.87 -17.48
CA ASP A 514 -5.13 5.19 -18.47
C ASP A 514 -3.75 5.04 -17.82
N GLN A 515 -3.23 3.81 -17.73
CA GLN A 515 -1.98 3.50 -17.03
C GLN A 515 -1.07 2.62 -17.89
N ILE A 516 0.22 2.91 -17.87
CA ILE A 516 1.28 2.06 -18.45
C ILE A 516 2.25 1.73 -17.32
N ASP A 517 2.49 0.45 -17.10
CA ASP A 517 3.46 -0.07 -16.15
C ASP A 517 4.62 -0.72 -16.89
N VAL A 518 5.84 -0.39 -16.50
CA VAL A 518 7.08 -0.99 -17.02
C VAL A 518 7.91 -1.49 -15.85
N GLU A 519 7.97 -2.80 -15.68
CA GLU A 519 8.78 -3.45 -14.64
C GLU A 519 10.00 -4.11 -15.30
N LEU A 520 11.18 -3.82 -14.79
CA LEU A 520 12.44 -4.34 -15.30
C LEU A 520 13.24 -4.98 -14.15
N THR A 521 13.63 -6.23 -14.35
CA THR A 521 14.68 -6.90 -13.57
C THR A 521 15.86 -7.13 -14.49
N LEU A 522 16.98 -6.44 -14.28
CA LEU A 522 18.16 -6.47 -15.15
C LEU A 522 19.41 -6.95 -14.38
N PRO A 523 19.86 -8.19 -14.59
CA PRO A 523 21.15 -8.64 -14.07
C PRO A 523 22.28 -7.91 -14.81
N LEU A 524 23.23 -7.36 -14.05
CA LEU A 524 24.26 -6.48 -14.57
C LEU A 524 25.60 -7.20 -14.85
N ASP A 525 25.67 -8.51 -14.61
CA ASP A 525 26.88 -9.32 -14.86
C ASP A 525 27.40 -9.16 -16.29
N LYS A 526 26.49 -9.22 -17.27
CA LYS A 526 26.83 -9.03 -18.69
C LYS A 526 27.20 -7.60 -19.06
N LEU A 527 26.94 -6.66 -18.17
CA LEU A 527 27.30 -5.24 -18.32
C LEU A 527 28.54 -4.85 -17.52
N GLY A 528 29.23 -5.84 -16.91
CA GLY A 528 30.49 -5.67 -16.21
C GLY A 528 30.38 -5.40 -14.71
N LEU A 529 29.20 -5.43 -14.15
CA LEU A 529 28.96 -5.34 -12.69
C LEU A 529 28.56 -6.73 -12.17
N GLU A 530 29.55 -7.51 -11.77
CA GLU A 530 29.35 -8.88 -11.28
C GLU A 530 28.44 -8.92 -10.06
N ASN A 531 27.47 -9.85 -10.04
CA ASN A 531 26.41 -9.98 -9.03
C ASN A 531 25.60 -8.69 -8.81
N GLY A 532 25.59 -7.81 -9.81
CA GLY A 532 24.76 -6.61 -9.81
C GLY A 532 23.34 -6.90 -10.31
N LEU A 533 22.34 -6.28 -9.69
CA LEU A 533 20.95 -6.37 -10.09
C LEU A 533 20.31 -4.98 -10.05
N LEU A 534 19.65 -4.59 -11.14
CA LEU A 534 18.78 -3.42 -11.19
C LEU A 534 17.33 -3.90 -11.26
N LYS A 535 16.50 -3.51 -10.30
CA LYS A 535 15.04 -3.60 -10.36
C LYS A 535 14.47 -2.23 -10.57
N SER A 536 13.47 -2.10 -11.42
CA SER A 536 12.81 -0.82 -11.68
C SER A 536 11.34 -1.02 -11.93
N THR A 537 10.50 -0.22 -11.27
CA THR A 537 9.06 -0.12 -11.47
C THR A 537 8.74 1.29 -11.92
N ASN A 538 8.16 1.42 -13.11
CA ASN A 538 7.83 2.72 -13.70
C ASN A 538 6.36 2.72 -14.08
N ILE A 539 5.57 3.58 -13.46
CA ILE A 539 4.14 3.68 -13.68
C ILE A 539 3.83 5.09 -14.18
N PHE A 540 3.16 5.16 -15.32
CA PHE A 540 2.71 6.40 -15.93
C PHE A 540 1.19 6.40 -16.02
N ARG A 541 0.53 7.40 -15.39
CA ARG A 541 -0.93 7.48 -15.32
C ARG A 541 -1.44 8.79 -15.91
N ARG A 542 -2.59 8.70 -16.53
CA ARG A 542 -3.42 9.83 -16.88
C ARG A 542 -4.81 9.61 -16.32
N THR A 543 -5.19 10.42 -15.35
CA THR A 543 -6.54 10.40 -14.77
C THR A 543 -7.37 11.56 -15.27
N ARG A 544 -8.68 11.39 -15.38
CA ARG A 544 -9.62 12.43 -15.84
C ARG A 544 -10.95 12.28 -15.13
N VAL A 545 -11.45 13.39 -14.62
CA VAL A 545 -12.78 13.49 -14.02
C VAL A 545 -13.32 14.91 -14.22
N LYS A 546 -14.62 15.07 -14.17
CA LYS A 546 -15.27 16.39 -14.19
C LYS A 546 -15.30 16.98 -12.80
N ASP A 547 -14.73 18.18 -12.63
CA ASP A 547 -14.74 18.89 -11.35
C ASP A 547 -16.17 19.32 -10.96
N PRO A 548 -16.63 19.02 -9.74
CA PRO A 548 -18.01 19.33 -9.32
C PRO A 548 -18.27 20.83 -9.11
N VAL A 549 -17.19 21.63 -8.86
CA VAL A 549 -17.30 23.07 -8.65
C VAL A 549 -17.25 23.82 -9.99
N THR A 550 -16.21 23.61 -10.78
CA THR A 550 -15.96 24.38 -12.00
C THR A 550 -16.60 23.78 -13.25
N GLY A 551 -16.98 22.52 -13.22
CA GLY A 551 -17.49 21.78 -14.37
C GLY A 551 -16.42 21.44 -15.44
N LEU A 552 -15.15 21.79 -15.24
CA LEU A 552 -14.05 21.51 -16.14
C LEU A 552 -13.45 20.12 -15.91
N GLU A 553 -12.77 19.57 -16.93
CA GLU A 553 -12.04 18.31 -16.77
C GLU A 553 -10.73 18.54 -16.02
N ARG A 554 -10.43 17.69 -15.04
CA ARG A 554 -9.21 17.68 -14.24
C ARG A 554 -8.73 16.26 -13.90
N GLN A 555 -7.57 16.14 -13.30
CA GLN A 555 -7.14 14.89 -12.68
C GLN A 555 -7.95 14.56 -11.42
N ILE A 556 -8.00 13.28 -11.06
CA ILE A 556 -8.59 12.80 -9.80
C ILE A 556 -7.66 13.18 -8.65
N SER A 557 -8.23 13.63 -7.53
CA SER A 557 -7.45 13.89 -6.30
C SER A 557 -6.99 12.59 -5.65
N PRO A 558 -5.80 12.53 -5.08
CA PRO A 558 -5.34 11.34 -4.36
C PRO A 558 -6.05 11.16 -3.01
N GLY A 559 -6.11 9.91 -2.53
CA GLY A 559 -6.46 9.55 -1.16
C GLY A 559 -7.94 9.51 -0.79
N LEU A 560 -8.86 9.76 -1.73
CA LEU A 560 -10.31 9.72 -1.44
C LEU A 560 -11.05 8.61 -2.20
N SER A 561 -10.56 8.20 -3.35
CA SER A 561 -11.16 7.16 -4.20
C SER A 561 -10.30 5.91 -4.17
N GLY A 562 -10.78 4.87 -3.51
CA GLY A 562 -10.20 3.53 -3.51
C GLY A 562 -8.66 3.48 -3.32
N ASN A 563 -8.07 2.32 -3.44
CA ASN A 563 -6.63 2.10 -3.19
C ASN A 563 -5.72 2.44 -4.36
N GLN A 564 -6.21 3.06 -5.41
CA GLN A 564 -5.35 3.31 -6.55
C GLN A 564 -4.59 4.63 -6.38
N SER A 565 -3.27 4.57 -6.47
CA SER A 565 -2.49 5.78 -6.70
C SER A 565 -2.97 6.46 -7.97
N VAL A 566 -3.25 7.75 -7.89
CA VAL A 566 -3.66 8.58 -9.03
C VAL A 566 -2.55 9.53 -9.49
N ARG A 567 -1.36 9.39 -8.91
CA ARG A 567 -0.17 10.17 -9.29
C ARG A 567 0.14 9.97 -10.77
N PRO A 568 0.48 11.04 -11.49
CA PRO A 568 0.78 10.94 -12.93
C PRO A 568 1.98 10.04 -13.25
N GLN A 569 2.92 9.95 -12.33
CA GLN A 569 4.16 9.21 -12.51
C GLN A 569 4.69 8.68 -11.19
N ASP A 570 5.00 7.39 -11.16
CA ASP A 570 5.79 6.74 -10.11
C ASP A 570 6.97 6.05 -10.78
N VAL A 571 8.20 6.47 -10.47
CA VAL A 571 9.45 5.88 -10.98
C VAL A 571 10.29 5.47 -9.80
N GLU A 572 10.50 4.18 -9.69
CA GLU A 572 11.29 3.59 -8.62
C GLU A 572 12.34 2.66 -9.23
N PHE A 573 13.54 2.68 -8.68
CA PHE A 573 14.51 1.63 -8.94
C PHE A 573 15.39 1.36 -7.73
N THR A 574 15.76 0.09 -7.59
CA THR A 574 16.73 -0.42 -6.63
C THR A 574 17.89 -1.02 -7.40
N LEU A 575 19.08 -0.52 -7.14
CA LEU A 575 20.34 -1.04 -7.65
C LEU A 575 21.07 -1.73 -6.51
N THR A 576 21.28 -3.04 -6.63
CA THR A 576 22.03 -3.81 -5.64
C THR A 576 23.25 -4.46 -6.26
N GLN A 577 24.33 -4.63 -5.48
CA GLN A 577 25.44 -5.50 -5.85
C GLN A 577 25.88 -6.34 -4.66
N ASP A 578 25.88 -7.64 -4.86
CA ASP A 578 26.38 -8.58 -3.88
C ASP A 578 27.89 -8.78 -4.04
N LEU A 579 28.62 -8.66 -2.93
CA LEU A 579 30.07 -8.81 -2.84
C LEU A 579 30.40 -9.99 -1.93
N PRO A 580 30.26 -11.26 -2.40
CA PRO A 580 30.41 -12.45 -1.55
C PRO A 580 31.77 -12.55 -0.86
N SER A 581 32.85 -12.12 -1.54
CA SER A 581 34.22 -12.10 -0.98
C SER A 581 34.39 -11.14 0.19
N LEU A 582 33.61 -10.04 0.22
CA LEU A 582 33.55 -9.04 1.29
C LEU A 582 32.42 -9.32 2.28
N LYS A 583 31.60 -10.35 2.01
CA LYS A 583 30.43 -10.70 2.81
C LYS A 583 29.46 -9.52 2.96
N SER A 584 29.30 -8.74 1.94
CA SER A 584 28.51 -7.51 1.97
C SER A 584 27.71 -7.32 0.69
N THR A 585 26.66 -6.52 0.82
CA THR A 585 25.83 -6.00 -0.27
C THR A 585 25.77 -4.50 -0.12
N TRP A 586 25.84 -3.75 -1.21
CA TRP A 586 25.43 -2.36 -1.21
C TRP A 586 24.16 -2.20 -2.07
N GLU A 587 23.39 -1.18 -1.75
CA GLU A 587 22.10 -0.92 -2.33
C GLU A 587 21.91 0.59 -2.52
N ILE A 588 21.30 0.98 -3.62
CA ILE A 588 20.86 2.36 -3.87
C ILE A 588 19.42 2.32 -4.31
N ASP A 589 18.57 3.06 -3.61
CA ASP A 589 17.18 3.23 -3.94
C ASP A 589 16.91 4.64 -4.44
N TYR A 590 16.04 4.71 -5.43
CA TYR A 590 15.59 5.95 -6.05
C TYR A 590 14.08 5.94 -6.20
N PHE A 591 13.46 7.05 -5.81
CA PHE A 591 12.05 7.34 -6.07
C PHE A 591 11.91 8.78 -6.55
N ASN A 592 11.15 9.00 -7.64
CA ASN A 592 11.01 10.32 -8.28
C ASN A 592 10.18 11.34 -7.49
N GLY A 593 9.63 10.94 -6.34
CA GLY A 593 8.80 11.79 -5.50
C GLY A 593 7.34 11.88 -5.96
N TRP A 594 6.63 12.84 -5.39
CA TRP A 594 5.20 13.01 -5.62
C TRP A 594 4.92 14.30 -6.41
N ASP A 595 3.88 14.25 -7.27
CA ASP A 595 3.30 15.43 -7.93
C ASP A 595 1.77 15.23 -7.92
N GLU A 596 1.07 15.90 -6.99
CA GLU A 596 -0.32 15.64 -6.67
C GLU A 596 -1.12 16.92 -6.53
N HIS A 597 -2.37 16.89 -7.00
CA HIS A 597 -3.30 18.00 -6.86
C HIS A 597 -4.54 17.58 -6.08
N TYR A 598 -4.94 18.42 -5.15
CA TYR A 598 -6.16 18.27 -4.35
C TYR A 598 -7.08 19.45 -4.65
N TYR A 599 -8.34 19.16 -4.89
CA TYR A 599 -9.31 20.16 -5.28
C TYR A 599 -10.42 20.25 -4.24
N GLN A 600 -10.59 21.42 -3.65
CA GLN A 600 -11.63 21.75 -2.69
C GLN A 600 -12.56 22.82 -3.27
N ILE A 601 -13.59 23.25 -2.54
CA ILE A 601 -14.56 24.25 -3.00
C ILE A 601 -13.86 25.56 -3.32
N ALA A 602 -13.06 26.06 -2.38
CA ALA A 602 -12.41 27.38 -2.44
C ALA A 602 -10.88 27.31 -2.48
N GLN A 603 -10.30 26.13 -2.63
CA GLN A 603 -8.84 25.96 -2.62
C GLN A 603 -8.41 24.91 -3.64
N VAL A 604 -7.21 25.08 -4.22
CA VAL A 604 -6.45 24.04 -4.91
C VAL A 604 -5.11 23.91 -4.23
N ARG A 605 -4.79 22.69 -3.78
CA ARG A 605 -3.48 22.37 -3.22
C ARG A 605 -2.66 21.56 -4.23
N HIS A 606 -1.44 21.98 -4.48
CA HIS A 606 -0.45 21.25 -5.27
C HIS A 606 0.69 20.81 -4.37
N ARG A 607 0.91 19.49 -4.26
CA ARG A 607 1.96 18.87 -3.44
C ARG A 607 3.03 18.25 -4.32
N ARG A 608 4.30 18.57 -4.08
CA ARG A 608 5.44 18.04 -4.83
C ARG A 608 6.58 17.66 -3.90
N ILE A 609 7.40 16.69 -4.33
CA ILE A 609 8.66 16.30 -3.69
C ILE A 609 9.78 16.28 -4.75
N PRO A 610 10.40 17.42 -5.08
CA PRO A 610 11.59 17.49 -5.91
C PRO A 610 12.88 17.44 -5.04
N PRO A 611 14.04 17.01 -5.58
CA PRO A 611 14.20 16.42 -6.90
C PRO A 611 13.83 14.93 -6.93
N ALA A 612 14.08 14.18 -5.84
CA ALA A 612 13.83 12.74 -5.67
C ALA A 612 14.21 12.28 -4.27
N LEU A 613 13.68 11.15 -3.82
CA LEU A 613 14.23 10.40 -2.69
C LEU A 613 15.36 9.51 -3.21
N ILE A 614 16.51 9.58 -2.55
CA ILE A 614 17.66 8.72 -2.83
C ILE A 614 18.19 8.21 -1.50
N SER A 615 18.26 6.89 -1.37
CA SER A 615 18.84 6.20 -0.20
C SER A 615 19.98 5.32 -0.64
N ALA A 616 20.95 5.07 0.24
CA ALA A 616 22.02 4.12 0.02
C ALA A 616 22.26 3.30 1.28
N ALA A 617 22.37 1.99 1.12
CA ALA A 617 22.62 1.08 2.21
C ALA A 617 23.88 0.24 1.95
N TRP A 618 24.56 -0.10 3.03
CA TRP A 618 25.61 -1.11 3.08
C TRP A 618 25.27 -2.15 4.13
N ILE A 619 25.20 -3.41 3.70
CA ILE A 619 24.78 -4.53 4.53
C ILE A 619 25.97 -5.49 4.64
N TYR A 620 26.44 -5.74 5.86
CA TYR A 620 27.57 -6.64 6.13
C TYR A 620 27.11 -7.86 6.92
N LYS A 621 27.34 -9.05 6.36
CA LYS A 621 26.93 -10.35 6.91
C LYS A 621 28.16 -11.22 7.17
N PRO A 622 28.89 -11.01 8.31
CA PRO A 622 30.12 -11.74 8.62
C PRO A 622 29.91 -13.25 8.68
N THR A 623 28.76 -13.67 9.18
CA THR A 623 28.30 -15.07 9.26
C THR A 623 26.82 -15.14 8.86
N SER A 624 26.25 -16.32 8.71
CA SER A 624 24.83 -16.52 8.35
C SER A 624 23.85 -16.05 9.44
N ASP A 625 24.33 -15.86 10.66
CA ASP A 625 23.55 -15.53 11.83
C ASP A 625 23.72 -14.06 12.30
N TRP A 626 24.59 -13.29 11.64
CA TRP A 626 24.79 -11.86 11.89
C TRP A 626 24.54 -11.00 10.67
N SER A 627 23.83 -9.89 10.86
CA SER A 627 23.69 -8.81 9.88
C SER A 627 23.90 -7.46 10.54
N LEU A 628 24.66 -6.60 9.87
CA LEU A 628 24.79 -5.18 10.19
C LEU A 628 24.35 -4.40 8.96
N ARG A 629 23.35 -3.52 9.11
CA ARG A 629 22.91 -2.58 8.06
C ARG A 629 23.27 -1.16 8.48
N PHE A 630 23.85 -0.44 7.57
CA PHE A 630 24.05 1.00 7.65
C PHE A 630 23.39 1.61 6.43
N GLU A 631 22.51 2.58 6.64
CA GLU A 631 21.76 3.23 5.59
C GLU A 631 21.75 4.74 5.77
N LEU A 632 21.85 5.46 4.68
CA LEU A 632 21.70 6.89 4.61
C LEU A 632 20.51 7.23 3.72
N ASP A 633 19.45 7.68 4.33
CA ASP A 633 18.22 8.10 3.66
C ASP A 633 18.25 9.56 3.27
N ASN A 634 17.48 9.88 2.24
CA ASN A 634 17.27 11.22 1.74
C ASN A 634 18.57 11.96 1.43
N MET A 635 19.49 11.29 0.74
CA MET A 635 20.79 11.85 0.35
C MET A 635 20.64 13.11 -0.53
N ALA A 636 19.57 13.17 -1.33
CA ALA A 636 19.27 14.30 -2.20
C ALA A 636 18.69 15.50 -1.45
N ARG A 637 18.28 15.33 -0.18
CA ARG A 637 17.61 16.36 0.63
C ARG A 637 16.43 16.95 -0.13
N PHE A 638 15.45 16.12 -0.47
CA PHE A 638 14.28 16.57 -1.19
C PHE A 638 13.56 17.73 -0.48
N GLU A 639 12.85 18.53 -1.24
CA GLU A 639 11.96 19.56 -0.74
C GLU A 639 10.51 19.05 -0.73
N TYR A 640 9.84 19.19 0.42
CA TYR A 640 8.41 18.96 0.52
C TYR A 640 7.70 20.30 0.23
N GLU A 641 7.25 20.43 -1.01
CA GLU A 641 6.59 21.65 -1.50
C GLU A 641 5.07 21.47 -1.44
N ASN A 642 4.37 22.43 -0.82
CA ASN A 642 2.92 22.60 -0.91
C ASN A 642 2.59 24.00 -1.36
N THR A 643 1.84 24.13 -2.44
CA THR A 643 1.28 25.41 -2.89
C THR A 643 -0.23 25.34 -2.71
N PHE A 644 -0.80 26.26 -1.96
CA PHE A 644 -2.22 26.45 -1.77
C PHE A 644 -2.65 27.69 -2.58
N SER A 645 -3.69 27.52 -3.40
CA SER A 645 -4.31 28.61 -4.16
C SER A 645 -5.70 28.85 -3.57
N ASP A 646 -5.86 29.94 -2.81
CA ASP A 646 -7.05 30.26 -2.02
C ASP A 646 -7.93 31.28 -2.73
N TYR A 647 -9.20 30.94 -2.86
CA TYR A 647 -10.22 31.74 -3.52
C TYR A 647 -11.14 32.40 -2.47
N ALA A 648 -11.67 33.58 -2.74
CA ALA A 648 -12.62 34.27 -1.86
C ALA A 648 -13.94 33.51 -1.65
N GLY A 649 -14.14 32.38 -2.30
CA GLY A 649 -15.32 31.52 -2.27
C GLY A 649 -15.19 30.42 -3.32
N PRO A 650 -16.30 29.83 -3.80
CA PRO A 650 -16.24 28.73 -4.78
C PRO A 650 -15.42 29.09 -6.01
N ARG A 651 -14.54 28.17 -6.44
CA ARG A 651 -13.56 28.35 -7.54
C ARG A 651 -14.14 28.70 -8.91
N ASP A 652 -15.44 28.44 -9.12
CA ASP A 652 -16.15 28.76 -10.36
C ASP A 652 -16.59 30.24 -10.45
N SER A 653 -16.72 30.91 -9.30
CA SER A 653 -17.37 32.22 -9.19
C SER A 653 -16.58 33.27 -8.43
N ALA A 654 -15.63 32.83 -7.60
CA ALA A 654 -14.83 33.72 -6.76
C ALA A 654 -13.41 33.93 -7.32
N PRO A 655 -12.81 35.13 -7.14
CA PRO A 655 -11.42 35.37 -7.55
C PRO A 655 -10.43 34.64 -6.63
N LEU A 656 -9.27 34.29 -7.19
CA LEU A 656 -8.10 33.88 -6.43
C LEU A 656 -7.60 35.08 -5.60
N THR A 657 -7.43 34.91 -4.30
CA THR A 657 -7.06 35.98 -3.35
C THR A 657 -5.67 35.83 -2.80
N GLU A 658 -5.25 34.59 -2.53
CA GLU A 658 -3.99 34.30 -1.86
C GLU A 658 -3.32 33.06 -2.47
N ILE A 659 -1.99 33.08 -2.50
CA ILE A 659 -1.17 31.91 -2.82
C ILE A 659 -0.19 31.70 -1.68
N ASP A 660 -0.32 30.56 -1.01
CA ASP A 660 0.59 30.12 0.04
C ASP A 660 1.55 29.06 -0.50
N GLU A 661 2.84 29.25 -0.27
CA GLU A 661 3.87 28.27 -0.59
C GLU A 661 4.61 27.84 0.66
N ARG A 662 4.54 26.56 0.97
CA ARG A 662 5.32 25.91 2.02
C ARG A 662 6.39 25.02 1.39
N ARG A 663 7.65 25.29 1.70
CA ARG A 663 8.80 24.53 1.24
C ARG A 663 9.62 24.08 2.44
N ILE A 664 9.58 22.78 2.73
CA ILE A 664 10.36 22.17 3.82
C ILE A 664 11.43 21.29 3.20
N LYS A 665 12.68 21.63 3.45
CA LYS A 665 13.80 20.80 3.05
C LYS A 665 13.96 19.67 4.04
N SER A 666 13.61 18.47 3.62
CA SER A 666 13.69 17.29 4.47
C SER A 666 15.14 16.95 4.82
N GLN A 667 15.35 16.53 6.04
CA GLN A 667 16.68 16.20 6.54
C GLN A 667 17.07 14.75 6.23
N PRO A 668 18.37 14.47 6.04
CA PRO A 668 18.84 13.09 5.91
C PRO A 668 18.72 12.35 7.24
N ARG A 669 18.50 11.04 7.12
CA ARG A 669 18.45 10.12 8.24
C ARG A 669 19.53 9.05 8.09
N ILE A 670 20.21 8.73 9.18
CA ILE A 670 21.06 7.55 9.28
C ILE A 670 20.26 6.46 9.99
N TYR A 671 20.21 5.28 9.38
CA TYR A 671 19.68 4.07 10.00
C TYR A 671 20.83 3.08 10.21
N VAL A 672 20.93 2.55 11.42
CA VAL A 672 21.91 1.51 11.77
C VAL A 672 21.18 0.37 12.45
N GLU A 673 21.37 -0.85 11.95
CA GLU A 673 20.75 -2.06 12.48
C GLU A 673 21.80 -3.13 12.77
N ILE A 674 21.61 -3.82 13.87
CA ILE A 674 22.36 -5.04 14.22
C ILE A 674 21.32 -6.12 14.47
N ARG A 675 21.41 -7.19 13.69
CA ARG A 675 20.57 -8.39 13.80
C ARG A 675 21.40 -9.62 14.12
N LYS A 676 20.92 -10.43 15.06
CA LYS A 676 21.51 -11.72 15.45
C LYS A 676 20.42 -12.79 15.48
N THR A 677 20.67 -13.90 14.80
CA THR A 677 19.90 -15.13 14.90
C THR A 677 20.61 -16.13 15.80
N PHE A 678 19.90 -16.74 16.74
CA PHE A 678 20.36 -17.79 17.64
C PHE A 678 19.51 -19.04 17.37
N GLY A 679 20.14 -20.22 17.33
CA GLY A 679 19.45 -21.50 17.13
C GLY A 679 20.06 -22.36 16.06
#